data_54f771f9c687ee03afb747b9d13d5cfe
#
_entry.id   54f771f9c687ee03afb747b9d13d5cfe
#
_cell.length_a   1.000
_cell.length_b   1.000
_cell.length_c   1.000
_cell.angle_alpha   90.00
_cell.angle_beta   90.00
_cell.angle_gamma   90.00
#
_symmetry.space_group_name_H-M   'P 1'
#
loop_
_entity.id
_entity.type
_entity.pdbx_description
1 polymer ?
#
loop_
_entity_poly.entity_id
_entity_poly.type
_entity_poly.pdbx_seq_one_letter_code
_entity_poly.pdbx_strand_id
1 'polypeptide(L)'
;MLGDSSKNVIAAVILALVVNAGSASAATDHLNPPNDLRCEYLHDPVGIDVPAPRFSWVPGFDDRGEAQTAYQVLVASRRSLLDQDRGDLWDTSTVASEEINQIAYQGKALASGQTYYWKVRSWNKDGAASPYSRPATFELGLLSRDEWKGQWIGGGHELRKHWKLPAGVVRARAYVTALGYYELHINGRRIGHNVLDPAFTLYPKRVLYSTYDVTAALHEGDNAIGAMLGGGWATLSPPGSFKGYYSSPALLIQLNVELEGGRQMSLASDSTWKAADGPVVQDSVYDGEIYDARKDTEGWDEPGFDDSSWRDAAVSSGTSGTLSAESMPPIRVVGEITPVSISNPSPGLYVFDMGQNMSGWVRLRVRGPAGTRVQIRFAEVLHRDGMINTDSIRAAKSRDIYILRGGDTEVYQPRFTYHGFRYVELSGYPGAPALDSLRGEVVHTAVDSVGGFSASNQTLNQLQKLIVWSQLTNLFSIPTDCDQRDERQGWMGDAQVTGEEAIMNFDMAAFFTNFIRDIHDEQGEDGTVTDTVPLRYGSRPADPAWGTAYVQLTWYLWQYYGDKRALEENYQGVKRYVEFLRTRAPGSLLGYSYYGDWVSILHTPGDFVSACYYYLDVDLLARMAEVIGRTGDAQSYHQLAGEIKEAVNQKYLDPATGGYANDTQTANALALGVGLVPDKSRGGVTGNLVDDIVYKHDTHLTTGFIGAKFVLPALSESGRSDLAYELATQTTYPSWGYMIGQGATTLWELWQNKTGPSMNSQDHAMFGSIGAWFYQTLAGIQMADGSAAYRHLVIAPQMVEDLRSASGSIQTLRGTVASAWSRAPGRISMEVAVPVGSDARIVIPRDEQMTSITVQESGHPVWSHGHYTADDPGITEATLNQHGDVVVQAGSGHYSFVLTGE
;
A
#
# COMPACT_ATOMS: atom_id res chain seq x y z
N MET A 1 -16.42 13.61 24.57
CA MET A 1 -17.40 12.54 24.36
C MET A 1 -17.53 12.30 22.86
N LEU A 2 -16.57 11.64 22.30
CA LEU A 2 -16.58 11.04 20.96
C LEU A 2 -15.69 9.79 21.08
N GLY A 3 -16.11 8.88 21.93
CA GLY A 3 -15.66 7.49 21.90
C GLY A 3 -16.82 6.68 21.40
N ASP A 4 -16.53 5.67 20.63
CA ASP A 4 -17.37 4.53 20.29
C ASP A 4 -17.97 4.39 18.89
N SER A 5 -17.58 5.19 17.91
CA SER A 5 -17.94 4.79 16.53
C SER A 5 -16.89 3.86 15.84
N SER A 6 -15.63 3.85 16.27
CA SER A 6 -14.62 2.93 15.73
C SER A 6 -14.62 1.54 16.39
N LYS A 7 -15.14 1.41 17.61
CA LYS A 7 -15.29 0.08 18.25
C LYS A 7 -16.42 -0.74 17.65
N ASN A 8 -17.41 -0.09 17.01
CA ASN A 8 -18.57 -0.77 16.44
C ASN A 8 -18.40 -1.28 15.01
N VAL A 9 -17.39 -0.82 14.27
CA VAL A 9 -17.15 -1.30 12.90
C VAL A 9 -16.34 -2.60 12.92
N ILE A 10 -15.35 -2.74 13.80
CA ILE A 10 -14.55 -3.98 13.91
C ILE A 10 -15.33 -5.07 14.66
N ALA A 11 -16.15 -4.73 15.65
CA ALA A 11 -17.04 -5.68 16.32
C ALA A 11 -18.25 -6.07 15.46
N ALA A 12 -18.70 -5.21 14.54
CA ALA A 12 -19.83 -5.49 13.67
C ALA A 12 -19.51 -6.47 12.54
N VAL A 13 -18.26 -6.53 12.07
CA VAL A 13 -17.86 -7.54 11.06
C VAL A 13 -17.73 -8.93 11.69
N ILE A 14 -17.32 -9.02 12.96
CA ILE A 14 -17.26 -10.31 13.69
C ILE A 14 -18.64 -10.70 14.23
N LEU A 15 -19.51 -9.75 14.55
CA LEU A 15 -20.86 -10.03 15.09
C LEU A 15 -21.92 -10.28 13.99
N ALA A 16 -21.70 -9.81 12.76
CA ALA A 16 -22.55 -10.13 11.61
C ALA A 16 -22.42 -11.57 11.10
N LEU A 17 -21.36 -12.28 11.50
CA LEU A 17 -21.14 -13.71 11.19
C LEU A 17 -21.83 -14.67 12.19
N VAL A 18 -22.43 -14.17 13.28
CA VAL A 18 -22.98 -15.05 14.36
C VAL A 18 -24.51 -15.14 14.40
N VAL A 19 -25.25 -14.40 13.57
CA VAL A 19 -26.74 -14.43 13.65
C VAL A 19 -27.34 -14.81 12.30
N ASN A 20 -27.15 -16.08 11.89
CA ASN A 20 -28.11 -16.79 11.02
C ASN A 20 -28.01 -18.32 11.15
N ALA A 21 -28.04 -18.85 12.36
CA ALA A 21 -28.33 -20.24 12.59
C ALA A 21 -29.84 -20.39 12.94
N GLY A 22 -30.66 -20.44 11.93
CA GLY A 22 -32.10 -20.57 12.07
C GLY A 22 -32.73 -21.23 10.88
N SER A 23 -33.10 -22.50 11.06
CA SER A 23 -34.00 -23.36 10.26
C SER A 23 -33.44 -23.90 8.92
N ALA A 24 -33.15 -25.20 8.93
CA ALA A 24 -33.06 -26.02 7.74
C ALA A 24 -34.39 -25.97 6.98
N SER A 25 -34.47 -25.18 5.95
CA SER A 25 -35.42 -25.24 4.85
C SER A 25 -34.74 -25.92 3.71
N ALA A 26 -35.39 -26.84 3.02
CA ALA A 26 -34.89 -27.56 1.86
C ALA A 26 -34.19 -26.58 0.89
N ALA A 27 -32.90 -26.80 0.65
CA ALA A 27 -32.09 -25.99 -0.24
C ALA A 27 -32.66 -26.05 -1.65
N THR A 28 -33.19 -24.95 -2.12
CA THR A 28 -33.17 -24.67 -3.56
C THR A 28 -31.78 -24.12 -3.85
N ASP A 29 -31.00 -24.78 -4.71
CA ASP A 29 -29.68 -24.38 -5.19
C ASP A 29 -29.75 -22.96 -5.80
N HIS A 30 -29.63 -21.96 -4.99
CA HIS A 30 -29.53 -20.57 -5.43
C HIS A 30 -28.05 -20.19 -5.48
N LEU A 31 -27.42 -20.50 -6.62
CA LEU A 31 -26.09 -19.98 -6.93
C LEU A 31 -26.16 -18.47 -7.07
N ASN A 32 -25.44 -17.74 -6.24
CA ASN A 32 -25.33 -16.30 -6.33
C ASN A 32 -24.46 -15.91 -7.54
N PRO A 33 -24.72 -14.74 -8.16
CA PRO A 33 -23.86 -14.24 -9.21
C PRO A 33 -22.47 -13.90 -8.69
N PRO A 34 -21.41 -13.99 -9.53
CA PRO A 34 -20.09 -13.47 -9.22
C PRO A 34 -20.14 -11.99 -8.79
N ASN A 35 -19.27 -11.62 -7.86
CA ASN A 35 -19.18 -10.29 -7.27
C ASN A 35 -17.73 -9.80 -7.24
N ASP A 36 -17.46 -8.63 -6.66
CA ASP A 36 -16.12 -8.00 -6.60
C ASP A 36 -15.43 -7.98 -7.97
N LEU A 37 -16.14 -7.49 -9.00
CA LEU A 37 -15.63 -7.42 -10.35
C LEU A 37 -14.55 -6.34 -10.48
N ARG A 38 -13.35 -6.73 -10.91
CA ARG A 38 -12.21 -5.83 -11.07
C ARG A 38 -11.63 -5.90 -12.47
N CYS A 39 -11.17 -4.74 -12.95
CA CYS A 39 -10.42 -4.58 -14.20
C CYS A 39 -9.07 -3.94 -13.84
N GLU A 40 -7.94 -4.60 -14.13
CA GLU A 40 -6.60 -4.15 -13.71
C GLU A 40 -6.52 -3.77 -12.22
N TYR A 41 -7.06 -4.61 -11.34
CA TYR A 41 -7.23 -4.43 -9.88
C TYR A 41 -8.30 -3.42 -9.44
N LEU A 42 -8.77 -2.54 -10.31
CA LEU A 42 -9.65 -1.43 -9.98
C LEU A 42 -11.13 -1.75 -10.24
N HIS A 43 -12.02 -1.11 -9.51
CA HIS A 43 -13.46 -1.13 -9.75
C HIS A 43 -13.85 -0.04 -10.73
N ASP A 44 -14.53 -0.41 -11.82
CA ASP A 44 -15.02 0.51 -12.85
C ASP A 44 -14.00 1.59 -13.27
N PRO A 45 -12.74 1.23 -13.61
CA PRO A 45 -11.69 2.20 -13.85
C PRO A 45 -11.99 3.09 -15.06
N VAL A 46 -11.64 4.38 -14.94
CA VAL A 46 -11.77 5.37 -15.99
C VAL A 46 -10.39 5.79 -16.48
N GLY A 47 -10.10 5.47 -17.76
CA GLY A 47 -8.91 5.95 -18.42
C GLY A 47 -7.64 5.09 -18.22
N ILE A 48 -7.75 3.77 -18.09
CA ILE A 48 -6.58 2.88 -18.07
C ILE A 48 -5.89 2.83 -19.44
N ASP A 49 -4.58 2.60 -19.46
CA ASP A 49 -3.79 2.55 -20.71
C ASP A 49 -3.34 1.15 -21.13
N VAL A 50 -4.02 0.11 -20.63
CA VAL A 50 -3.74 -1.29 -20.93
C VAL A 50 -4.66 -1.75 -22.09
N PRO A 51 -4.13 -2.02 -23.30
CA PRO A 51 -4.97 -2.38 -24.47
C PRO A 51 -5.69 -3.73 -24.33
N ALA A 52 -5.12 -4.64 -23.54
CA ALA A 52 -5.70 -5.94 -23.22
C ALA A 52 -5.84 -6.08 -21.69
N PRO A 53 -6.86 -5.44 -21.09
CA PRO A 53 -7.00 -5.44 -19.63
C PRO A 53 -7.35 -6.82 -19.08
N ARG A 54 -7.09 -7.03 -17.81
CA ARG A 54 -7.37 -8.29 -17.10
C ARG A 54 -8.58 -8.11 -16.22
N PHE A 55 -9.36 -9.17 -16.11
CA PHE A 55 -10.56 -9.24 -15.29
C PHE A 55 -10.37 -10.20 -14.13
N SER A 56 -10.94 -9.84 -12.99
CA SER A 56 -10.99 -10.70 -11.81
C SER A 56 -12.37 -10.59 -11.17
N TRP A 57 -12.81 -11.65 -10.49
CA TRP A 57 -14.09 -11.72 -9.78
C TRP A 57 -14.03 -12.73 -8.65
N VAL A 58 -14.94 -12.61 -7.70
CA VAL A 58 -15.17 -13.62 -6.67
C VAL A 58 -16.43 -14.40 -7.05
N PRO A 59 -16.36 -15.75 -7.20
CA PRO A 59 -17.55 -16.58 -7.45
C PRO A 59 -18.54 -16.49 -6.28
N GLY A 60 -19.83 -16.43 -6.59
CA GLY A 60 -20.90 -16.27 -5.61
C GLY A 60 -21.42 -17.62 -5.04
N PHE A 61 -20.55 -18.55 -4.70
CA PHE A 61 -20.91 -19.86 -4.18
C PHE A 61 -20.76 -19.86 -2.64
N ASP A 62 -21.80 -20.23 -1.92
CA ASP A 62 -21.83 -20.17 -0.45
C ASP A 62 -21.65 -21.54 0.21
N ASP A 63 -21.80 -22.65 -0.52
CA ASP A 63 -21.66 -23.98 0.03
C ASP A 63 -20.19 -24.37 0.29
N ARG A 64 -19.96 -25.26 1.23
CA ARG A 64 -18.62 -25.75 1.57
C ARG A 64 -18.05 -26.65 0.47
N GLY A 65 -16.74 -26.53 0.27
CA GLY A 65 -16.03 -27.28 -0.77
C GLY A 65 -16.42 -26.90 -2.19
N GLU A 66 -16.92 -25.67 -2.37
CA GLU A 66 -17.22 -25.14 -3.70
C GLU A 66 -15.98 -24.65 -4.43
N ALA A 67 -16.00 -24.83 -5.73
CA ALA A 67 -14.97 -24.35 -6.64
C ALA A 67 -15.60 -23.93 -7.97
N GLN A 68 -15.02 -22.94 -8.61
CA GLN A 68 -15.33 -22.67 -10.02
C GLN A 68 -14.72 -23.75 -10.89
N THR A 69 -15.52 -24.34 -11.80
CA THR A 69 -15.06 -25.30 -12.81
C THR A 69 -15.03 -24.71 -14.21
N ALA A 70 -15.80 -23.65 -14.43
CA ALA A 70 -15.82 -22.93 -15.69
C ALA A 70 -16.31 -21.49 -15.47
N TYR A 71 -16.03 -20.62 -16.43
CA TYR A 71 -16.56 -19.27 -16.50
C TYR A 71 -16.99 -18.89 -17.91
N GLN A 72 -17.81 -17.82 -18.03
CA GLN A 72 -18.07 -17.12 -19.27
C GLN A 72 -18.03 -15.61 -19.02
N VAL A 73 -17.13 -14.90 -19.71
CA VAL A 73 -17.02 -13.45 -19.69
C VAL A 73 -17.65 -12.89 -20.97
N LEU A 74 -18.47 -11.86 -20.82
CA LEU A 74 -19.00 -11.07 -21.92
C LEU A 74 -18.47 -9.64 -21.81
N VAL A 75 -17.89 -9.12 -22.91
CA VAL A 75 -17.51 -7.72 -23.06
C VAL A 75 -18.26 -7.10 -24.21
N ALA A 76 -18.87 -5.94 -23.99
CA ALA A 76 -19.72 -5.27 -24.97
C ALA A 76 -19.40 -3.77 -25.11
N SER A 77 -19.65 -3.26 -26.32
CA SER A 77 -19.52 -1.84 -26.63
C SER A 77 -20.66 -0.98 -26.04
N ARG A 78 -21.74 -1.59 -25.58
CA ARG A 78 -22.92 -0.92 -25.00
C ARG A 78 -23.58 -1.77 -23.94
N ARG A 79 -24.06 -1.13 -22.87
CA ARG A 79 -24.79 -1.76 -21.78
C ARG A 79 -25.98 -2.60 -22.28
N SER A 80 -26.76 -2.07 -23.25
CA SER A 80 -27.94 -2.74 -23.76
C SER A 80 -27.68 -4.09 -24.48
N LEU A 81 -26.45 -4.34 -24.90
CA LEU A 81 -26.05 -5.65 -25.46
C LEU A 81 -25.86 -6.67 -24.35
N LEU A 82 -25.23 -6.28 -23.25
CA LEU A 82 -25.09 -7.14 -22.06
C LEU A 82 -26.43 -7.48 -21.40
N ASP A 83 -27.39 -6.56 -21.46
CA ASP A 83 -28.76 -6.80 -20.97
C ASP A 83 -29.48 -7.90 -21.79
N GLN A 84 -28.99 -8.19 -23.00
CA GLN A 84 -29.41 -9.28 -23.88
C GLN A 84 -28.45 -10.48 -23.88
N ASP A 85 -27.54 -10.56 -22.92
CA ASP A 85 -26.47 -11.56 -22.81
C ASP A 85 -25.59 -11.66 -24.07
N ARG A 86 -25.24 -10.51 -24.67
CA ARG A 86 -24.42 -10.41 -25.88
C ARG A 86 -23.13 -9.64 -25.62
N GLY A 87 -21.98 -10.30 -25.85
CA GLY A 87 -20.67 -9.70 -25.90
C GLY A 87 -20.20 -9.49 -27.34
N ASP A 88 -20.48 -8.32 -27.92
CA ASP A 88 -20.10 -8.04 -29.31
C ASP A 88 -18.61 -7.82 -29.53
N LEU A 89 -17.88 -7.54 -28.43
CA LEU A 89 -16.42 -7.39 -28.43
C LEU A 89 -15.71 -8.65 -27.98
N TRP A 90 -16.24 -9.33 -26.97
CA TRP A 90 -15.71 -10.60 -26.49
C TRP A 90 -16.81 -11.43 -25.84
N ASP A 91 -16.92 -12.65 -26.29
CA ASP A 91 -17.67 -13.72 -25.64
C ASP A 91 -16.74 -14.92 -25.55
N THR A 92 -16.32 -15.27 -24.36
CA THR A 92 -15.41 -16.41 -24.14
C THR A 92 -16.11 -17.74 -24.46
N SER A 93 -17.43 -17.77 -24.58
CA SER A 93 -18.21 -18.99 -24.38
C SER A 93 -17.85 -19.62 -23.04
N THR A 94 -18.28 -20.84 -22.77
CA THR A 94 -17.89 -21.54 -21.54
C THR A 94 -16.44 -21.99 -21.63
N VAL A 95 -15.58 -21.46 -20.75
CA VAL A 95 -14.18 -21.85 -20.61
C VAL A 95 -14.05 -22.72 -19.38
N ALA A 96 -13.64 -23.97 -19.57
CA ALA A 96 -13.32 -24.88 -18.45
C ALA A 96 -12.03 -24.41 -17.75
N SER A 97 -12.16 -23.80 -16.57
CA SER A 97 -11.05 -23.23 -15.81
C SER A 97 -11.48 -22.89 -14.39
N GLU A 98 -10.59 -23.11 -13.45
CA GLU A 98 -10.70 -22.71 -12.04
C GLU A 98 -10.18 -21.28 -11.80
N GLU A 99 -9.57 -20.65 -12.81
CA GLU A 99 -9.01 -19.31 -12.67
C GLU A 99 -10.10 -18.25 -12.57
N ILE A 100 -9.98 -17.39 -11.57
CA ILE A 100 -10.91 -16.29 -11.27
C ILE A 100 -10.22 -14.91 -11.25
N ASN A 101 -8.90 -14.90 -11.40
CA ASN A 101 -8.07 -13.71 -11.31
C ASN A 101 -7.25 -13.52 -12.58
N GLN A 102 -7.01 -12.26 -12.95
CA GLN A 102 -6.06 -11.87 -14.00
C GLN A 102 -6.38 -12.48 -15.38
N ILE A 103 -7.65 -12.66 -15.70
CA ILE A 103 -8.11 -13.18 -16.99
C ILE A 103 -7.92 -12.13 -18.09
N ALA A 104 -6.91 -12.30 -18.92
CA ALA A 104 -6.57 -11.34 -19.96
C ALA A 104 -7.64 -11.26 -21.05
N TYR A 105 -8.02 -10.04 -21.43
CA TYR A 105 -8.90 -9.78 -22.57
C TYR A 105 -8.28 -10.27 -23.89
N GLN A 106 -9.04 -11.06 -24.65
CA GLN A 106 -8.62 -11.63 -25.94
C GLN A 106 -9.66 -11.37 -27.06
N GLY A 107 -10.52 -10.38 -26.85
CA GLY A 107 -11.55 -10.03 -27.82
C GLY A 107 -11.06 -9.13 -28.95
N LYS A 108 -11.99 -8.41 -29.59
CA LYS A 108 -11.65 -7.41 -30.62
C LYS A 108 -10.85 -6.25 -30.03
N ALA A 109 -10.00 -5.63 -30.87
CA ALA A 109 -9.22 -4.47 -30.45
C ALA A 109 -10.11 -3.37 -29.85
N LEU A 110 -9.69 -2.87 -28.70
CA LEU A 110 -10.33 -1.79 -27.98
C LEU A 110 -9.77 -0.44 -28.44
N ALA A 111 -10.58 0.60 -28.43
CA ALA A 111 -10.20 1.94 -28.87
C ALA A 111 -10.01 2.88 -27.69
N SER A 112 -9.07 3.82 -27.82
CA SER A 112 -8.82 4.89 -26.84
C SER A 112 -10.08 5.69 -26.53
N GLY A 113 -10.20 6.12 -25.30
CA GLY A 113 -11.25 7.02 -24.86
C GLY A 113 -12.65 6.43 -24.91
N GLN A 114 -12.82 5.11 -25.00
CA GLN A 114 -14.12 4.44 -25.04
C GLN A 114 -14.44 3.71 -23.74
N THR A 115 -15.71 3.77 -23.35
CA THR A 115 -16.25 3.00 -22.22
C THR A 115 -16.73 1.64 -22.71
N TYR A 116 -16.38 0.61 -21.98
CA TYR A 116 -16.76 -0.77 -22.23
C TYR A 116 -17.51 -1.34 -21.03
N TYR A 117 -18.33 -2.34 -21.29
CA TYR A 117 -19.18 -3.00 -20.31
C TYR A 117 -18.84 -4.48 -20.27
N TRP A 118 -18.79 -5.07 -19.11
CA TRP A 118 -18.54 -6.49 -18.99
C TRP A 118 -19.32 -7.13 -17.86
N LYS A 119 -19.52 -8.43 -17.95
CA LYS A 119 -20.11 -9.27 -16.91
C LYS A 119 -19.59 -10.69 -17.03
N VAL A 120 -19.74 -11.46 -15.96
CA VAL A 120 -19.27 -12.84 -15.88
C VAL A 120 -20.30 -13.71 -15.21
N ARG A 121 -20.34 -14.99 -15.55
CA ARG A 121 -20.97 -16.07 -14.79
C ARG A 121 -19.98 -17.21 -14.60
N SER A 122 -20.20 -17.99 -13.55
CA SER A 122 -19.34 -19.11 -13.17
C SER A 122 -20.15 -20.40 -13.07
N TRP A 123 -19.51 -21.53 -13.27
CA TRP A 123 -20.06 -22.86 -13.00
C TRP A 123 -19.42 -23.42 -11.75
N ASN A 124 -20.23 -23.98 -10.84
CA ASN A 124 -19.78 -24.59 -9.64
C ASN A 124 -19.18 -26.00 -9.88
N LYS A 125 -18.75 -26.70 -8.81
CA LYS A 125 -18.18 -28.06 -8.88
C LYS A 125 -19.12 -29.09 -9.51
N ASP A 126 -20.44 -28.91 -9.42
CA ASP A 126 -21.44 -29.82 -9.97
C ASP A 126 -21.84 -29.47 -11.41
N GLY A 127 -21.19 -28.46 -11.99
CA GLY A 127 -21.43 -28.02 -13.37
C GLY A 127 -22.70 -27.14 -13.53
N ALA A 128 -23.28 -26.66 -12.44
CA ALA A 128 -24.41 -25.74 -12.46
C ALA A 128 -23.93 -24.31 -12.67
N ALA A 129 -24.59 -23.57 -13.58
CA ALA A 129 -24.24 -22.16 -13.88
C ALA A 129 -24.89 -21.18 -12.93
N SER A 130 -24.14 -20.21 -12.42
CA SER A 130 -24.70 -19.06 -11.72
C SER A 130 -25.45 -18.12 -12.68
N PRO A 131 -26.29 -17.22 -12.17
CA PRO A 131 -26.66 -16.03 -12.91
C PRO A 131 -25.42 -15.21 -13.30
N TYR A 132 -25.56 -14.38 -14.34
CA TYR A 132 -24.52 -13.38 -14.61
C TYR A 132 -24.41 -12.36 -13.50
N SER A 133 -23.20 -11.88 -13.25
CA SER A 133 -22.93 -10.75 -12.38
C SER A 133 -23.68 -9.49 -12.81
N ARG A 134 -23.79 -8.51 -11.93
CA ARG A 134 -24.12 -7.15 -12.37
C ARG A 134 -23.02 -6.68 -13.33
N PRO A 135 -23.40 -5.96 -14.43
CA PRO A 135 -22.39 -5.41 -15.31
C PRO A 135 -21.49 -4.39 -14.60
N ALA A 136 -20.21 -4.53 -14.83
CA ALA A 136 -19.17 -3.56 -14.50
C ALA A 136 -18.70 -2.82 -15.76
N THR A 137 -17.94 -1.75 -15.57
CA THR A 137 -17.42 -0.92 -16.65
C THR A 137 -15.89 -0.83 -16.59
N PHE A 138 -15.28 -0.50 -17.70
CA PHE A 138 -13.93 0.02 -17.76
C PHE A 138 -13.81 0.97 -18.95
N GLU A 139 -12.88 1.89 -18.87
CA GLU A 139 -12.66 2.87 -19.91
C GLU A 139 -11.16 2.94 -20.24
N LEU A 140 -10.84 2.92 -21.54
CA LEU A 140 -9.47 3.18 -21.97
C LEU A 140 -9.18 4.67 -22.02
N GLY A 141 -8.00 5.05 -21.57
CA GLY A 141 -7.44 6.38 -21.72
C GLY A 141 -6.92 6.63 -23.15
N LEU A 142 -5.96 7.52 -23.28
CA LEU A 142 -5.27 7.78 -24.54
C LEU A 142 -4.05 6.84 -24.64
N LEU A 143 -4.09 5.91 -25.60
CA LEU A 143 -3.11 4.81 -25.70
C LEU A 143 -1.83 5.23 -26.44
N SER A 144 -1.83 6.34 -27.14
CA SER A 144 -0.66 6.80 -27.88
C SER A 144 -0.42 8.31 -27.73
N ARG A 145 0.84 8.73 -27.90
CA ARG A 145 1.20 10.14 -27.85
C ARG A 145 0.54 10.97 -28.95
N ASP A 146 0.27 10.37 -30.10
CA ASP A 146 -0.33 11.05 -31.27
C ASP A 146 -1.80 11.41 -31.05
N GLU A 147 -2.46 10.80 -30.07
CA GLU A 147 -3.84 11.13 -29.69
C GLU A 147 -3.91 12.40 -28.83
N TRP A 148 -2.79 12.81 -28.24
CA TRP A 148 -2.69 14.06 -27.49
C TRP A 148 -2.50 15.26 -28.45
N LYS A 149 -3.46 16.16 -28.44
CA LYS A 149 -3.47 17.39 -29.26
C LYS A 149 -2.92 18.60 -28.51
N GLY A 150 -2.84 18.52 -27.17
CA GLY A 150 -2.41 19.60 -26.31
C GLY A 150 -0.91 19.86 -26.38
N GLN A 151 -0.54 21.09 -26.06
CA GLN A 151 0.82 21.53 -25.80
C GLN A 151 1.00 21.74 -24.28
N TRP A 152 2.21 21.54 -23.79
CA TRP A 152 2.55 21.94 -22.43
C TRP A 152 2.49 23.44 -22.30
N ILE A 153 1.72 23.97 -21.35
CA ILE A 153 1.55 25.39 -21.10
C ILE A 153 1.80 25.72 -19.63
N GLY A 154 2.24 26.95 -19.38
CA GLY A 154 2.51 27.49 -18.05
C GLY A 154 2.53 29.02 -18.08
N GLY A 155 3.31 29.61 -17.19
CA GLY A 155 3.50 31.06 -17.14
C GLY A 155 2.68 31.76 -16.05
N GLY A 156 2.04 31.01 -15.14
CA GLY A 156 1.31 31.48 -13.96
C GLY A 156 0.82 30.32 -13.13
N HIS A 157 0.37 30.61 -11.92
CA HIS A 157 -0.28 29.63 -11.06
C HIS A 157 -1.74 29.36 -11.45
N GLU A 158 -2.40 30.27 -12.14
CA GLU A 158 -3.74 30.11 -12.67
C GLU A 158 -3.71 30.13 -14.19
N LEU A 159 -4.29 29.11 -14.80
CA LEU A 159 -4.46 28.97 -16.24
C LEU A 159 -5.94 28.79 -16.54
N ARG A 160 -6.45 29.48 -17.58
CA ARG A 160 -7.84 29.34 -17.99
C ARG A 160 -8.05 29.44 -19.49
N LYS A 161 -9.19 28.86 -19.92
CA LYS A 161 -9.72 28.99 -21.29
C LYS A 161 -11.23 29.05 -21.23
N HIS A 162 -11.85 29.96 -21.96
CA HIS A 162 -13.28 29.91 -22.21
C HIS A 162 -13.56 29.41 -23.63
N TRP A 163 -14.66 28.73 -23.81
CA TRP A 163 -15.12 28.30 -25.15
C TRP A 163 -16.63 28.06 -25.20
N LYS A 164 -17.18 27.95 -26.42
CA LYS A 164 -18.59 27.65 -26.61
C LYS A 164 -18.79 26.21 -27.01
N LEU A 165 -19.74 25.55 -26.37
CA LEU A 165 -20.18 24.19 -26.65
C LEU A 165 -21.55 24.22 -27.34
N PRO A 166 -21.74 23.48 -28.45
CA PRO A 166 -23.08 23.25 -29.00
C PRO A 166 -23.92 22.36 -28.07
N ALA A 167 -25.25 22.37 -28.31
CA ALA A 167 -26.15 21.48 -27.60
C ALA A 167 -25.85 20.00 -27.86
N GLY A 168 -26.32 19.13 -26.92
CA GLY A 168 -26.31 17.68 -27.13
C GLY A 168 -25.02 17.02 -26.70
N VAL A 169 -24.41 17.45 -25.56
CA VAL A 169 -23.29 16.74 -24.93
C VAL A 169 -23.79 15.39 -24.43
N VAL A 170 -23.23 14.32 -24.95
CA VAL A 170 -23.52 12.92 -24.54
C VAL A 170 -22.51 12.44 -23.52
N ARG A 171 -21.23 12.77 -23.76
CA ARG A 171 -20.11 12.31 -22.92
C ARG A 171 -18.94 13.27 -23.05
N ALA A 172 -18.24 13.51 -21.97
CA ALA A 172 -17.03 14.32 -21.98
C ALA A 172 -15.96 13.75 -21.02
N ARG A 173 -14.71 13.73 -21.48
CA ARG A 173 -13.55 13.29 -20.70
C ARG A 173 -12.44 14.31 -20.73
N ALA A 174 -11.92 14.64 -19.55
CA ALA A 174 -10.72 15.45 -19.43
C ALA A 174 -9.53 14.54 -19.08
N TYR A 175 -8.49 14.59 -19.91
CA TYR A 175 -7.19 13.95 -19.69
C TYR A 175 -6.23 15.03 -19.26
N VAL A 176 -5.67 14.92 -18.05
CA VAL A 176 -4.93 16.02 -17.42
C VAL A 176 -3.66 15.51 -16.78
N THR A 177 -2.58 16.24 -16.96
CA THR A 177 -1.33 16.03 -16.26
C THR A 177 -0.57 17.34 -16.08
N ALA A 178 0.41 17.34 -15.16
CA ALA A 178 1.30 18.47 -14.97
C ALA A 178 2.75 18.02 -14.71
N LEU A 179 3.69 18.91 -14.98
CA LEU A 179 4.99 18.91 -14.34
C LEU A 179 4.84 19.74 -13.07
N GLY A 180 4.91 19.13 -11.92
CA GLY A 180 4.43 19.66 -10.64
C GLY A 180 3.05 19.13 -10.30
N TYR A 181 2.19 19.95 -9.67
CA TYR A 181 0.84 19.60 -9.28
C TYR A 181 -0.21 20.48 -9.97
N TYR A 182 -1.45 19.99 -10.05
CA TYR A 182 -2.58 20.77 -10.55
C TYR A 182 -3.86 20.54 -9.75
N GLU A 183 -4.75 21.54 -9.77
CA GLU A 183 -6.18 21.38 -9.49
C GLU A 183 -6.98 21.79 -10.71
N LEU A 184 -7.88 20.93 -11.19
CA LEU A 184 -8.73 21.18 -12.35
C LEU A 184 -10.05 21.81 -11.94
N HIS A 185 -10.48 22.85 -12.66
CA HIS A 185 -11.74 23.55 -12.48
C HIS A 185 -12.53 23.62 -13.79
N ILE A 186 -13.86 23.45 -13.71
CA ILE A 186 -14.78 23.65 -14.85
C ILE A 186 -16.02 24.38 -14.33
N ASN A 187 -16.34 25.51 -14.94
CA ASN A 187 -17.54 26.31 -14.66
C ASN A 187 -17.73 26.61 -13.16
N GLY A 188 -16.67 27.10 -12.50
CA GLY A 188 -16.67 27.47 -11.09
C GLY A 188 -16.59 26.29 -10.12
N ARG A 189 -16.32 25.07 -10.60
CA ARG A 189 -16.26 23.87 -9.76
C ARG A 189 -14.93 23.16 -9.91
N ARG A 190 -14.31 22.80 -8.78
CA ARG A 190 -13.20 21.87 -8.76
C ARG A 190 -13.67 20.49 -9.23
N ILE A 191 -12.87 19.86 -10.10
CA ILE A 191 -13.13 18.54 -10.67
C ILE A 191 -12.32 17.48 -9.95
N GLY A 192 -13.00 16.41 -9.53
CA GLY A 192 -12.38 15.30 -8.82
C GLY A 192 -12.10 15.59 -7.34
N HIS A 193 -11.54 14.59 -6.67
CA HIS A 193 -11.17 14.63 -5.25
C HIS A 193 -9.69 14.37 -5.01
N ASN A 194 -8.93 14.17 -6.10
CA ASN A 194 -7.49 13.97 -6.02
C ASN A 194 -6.81 15.24 -5.52
N VAL A 195 -5.75 15.08 -4.75
CA VAL A 195 -4.87 16.17 -4.31
C VAL A 195 -3.44 15.79 -4.64
N LEU A 196 -2.55 16.78 -4.77
CA LEU A 196 -1.15 16.56 -5.11
C LEU A 196 -0.98 15.66 -6.37
N ASP A 197 -1.81 15.90 -7.37
CA ASP A 197 -1.92 15.17 -8.63
C ASP A 197 -1.13 15.89 -9.73
N PRO A 198 -0.42 15.19 -10.64
CA PRO A 198 -0.28 13.74 -10.77
C PRO A 198 0.73 13.15 -9.79
N ALA A 199 0.68 11.81 -9.67
CA ALA A 199 1.64 11.03 -8.91
C ALA A 199 3.09 11.28 -9.35
N PHE A 200 4.02 11.21 -8.40
CA PHE A 200 5.45 11.48 -8.63
C PHE A 200 6.12 10.34 -9.39
N THR A 201 6.78 10.66 -10.50
CA THR A 201 7.55 9.72 -11.35
C THR A 201 8.85 10.36 -11.82
N LEU A 202 9.66 9.60 -12.52
CA LEU A 202 10.84 10.09 -13.24
C LEU A 202 10.39 10.82 -14.52
N TYR A 203 10.07 12.11 -14.45
CA TYR A 203 9.46 12.89 -15.55
C TYR A 203 10.12 12.75 -16.93
N PRO A 204 11.45 12.66 -17.07
CA PRO A 204 12.06 12.39 -18.38
C PRO A 204 11.76 11.01 -18.96
N LYS A 205 11.27 10.07 -18.17
CA LYS A 205 10.90 8.71 -18.60
C LYS A 205 9.40 8.55 -18.70
N ARG A 206 8.66 8.96 -17.67
CA ARG A 206 7.22 8.76 -17.59
C ARG A 206 6.54 9.89 -16.80
N VAL A 207 5.38 10.32 -17.28
CA VAL A 207 4.48 11.24 -16.56
C VAL A 207 3.09 10.60 -16.53
N LEU A 208 2.48 10.55 -15.36
CA LEU A 208 1.14 10.01 -15.21
C LEU A 208 0.09 11.08 -15.52
N TYR A 209 -1.02 10.68 -16.13
CA TYR A 209 -2.18 11.53 -16.36
C TYR A 209 -3.43 10.94 -15.73
N SER A 210 -4.27 11.79 -15.19
CA SER A 210 -5.58 11.42 -14.66
C SER A 210 -6.67 11.63 -15.70
N THR A 211 -7.71 10.80 -15.68
CA THR A 211 -8.89 10.91 -16.54
C THR A 211 -10.12 11.21 -15.69
N TYR A 212 -10.84 12.26 -16.04
CA TYR A 212 -12.06 12.67 -15.34
C TYR A 212 -13.29 12.61 -16.23
N ASP A 213 -14.39 12.06 -15.72
CA ASP A 213 -15.70 12.27 -16.32
C ASP A 213 -16.20 13.67 -15.99
N VAL A 214 -16.24 14.53 -16.97
CA VAL A 214 -16.67 15.92 -16.83
C VAL A 214 -17.99 16.21 -17.53
N THR A 215 -18.71 15.17 -17.95
CA THR A 215 -19.98 15.30 -18.70
C THR A 215 -20.98 16.19 -17.97
N ALA A 216 -21.17 15.98 -16.66
CA ALA A 216 -22.12 16.75 -15.85
C ALA A 216 -21.64 18.18 -15.49
N ALA A 217 -20.36 18.49 -15.71
CA ALA A 217 -19.79 19.81 -15.46
C ALA A 217 -19.94 20.76 -16.66
N LEU A 218 -20.32 20.24 -17.83
CA LEU A 218 -20.45 21.00 -19.08
C LEU A 218 -21.91 21.29 -19.40
N HIS A 219 -22.14 22.41 -20.10
CA HIS A 219 -23.45 22.80 -20.60
C HIS A 219 -23.37 23.44 -21.99
N GLU A 220 -24.51 23.55 -22.65
CA GLU A 220 -24.62 24.28 -23.92
C GLU A 220 -24.27 25.75 -23.73
N GLY A 221 -23.59 26.34 -24.67
CA GLY A 221 -23.15 27.74 -24.65
C GLY A 221 -21.78 27.96 -24.04
N ASP A 222 -21.62 29.01 -23.29
CA ASP A 222 -20.30 29.43 -22.76
C ASP A 222 -19.89 28.53 -21.61
N ASN A 223 -18.66 27.99 -21.66
CA ASN A 223 -18.02 27.24 -20.62
C ASN A 223 -16.63 27.81 -20.34
N ALA A 224 -16.14 27.59 -19.12
CA ALA A 224 -14.77 27.91 -18.71
C ALA A 224 -14.09 26.65 -18.15
N ILE A 225 -12.84 26.44 -18.53
CA ILE A 225 -11.95 25.46 -17.93
C ILE A 225 -10.75 26.17 -17.36
N GLY A 226 -10.33 25.81 -16.19
CA GLY A 226 -9.17 26.39 -15.54
C GLY A 226 -8.36 25.34 -14.79
N ALA A 227 -7.11 25.66 -14.50
CA ALA A 227 -6.27 24.87 -13.62
C ALA A 227 -5.43 25.78 -12.74
N MET A 228 -5.31 25.42 -11.45
CA MET A 228 -4.27 25.97 -10.59
C MET A 228 -3.06 25.04 -10.67
N LEU A 229 -1.85 25.62 -10.69
CA LEU A 229 -0.59 24.90 -10.76
C LEU A 229 0.23 25.09 -9.51
N GLY A 230 0.80 24.00 -9.00
CA GLY A 230 1.79 23.95 -7.93
C GLY A 230 3.14 23.43 -8.39
N GLY A 231 4.21 23.82 -7.70
CA GLY A 231 5.57 23.40 -8.02
C GLY A 231 5.83 21.91 -7.84
N GLY A 232 5.26 21.33 -6.79
CA GLY A 232 5.42 19.91 -6.49
C GLY A 232 6.89 19.46 -6.52
N TRP A 233 7.10 18.23 -6.98
CA TRP A 233 8.44 17.66 -7.12
C TRP A 233 9.24 18.26 -8.28
N ALA A 234 8.60 18.92 -9.26
CA ALA A 234 9.26 19.46 -10.42
C ALA A 234 10.16 20.66 -10.10
N THR A 235 9.82 21.46 -9.08
CA THR A 235 10.54 22.69 -8.71
C THR A 235 11.53 22.51 -7.57
N LEU A 236 11.52 21.38 -6.88
CA LEU A 236 12.39 21.13 -5.74
C LEU A 236 13.82 20.86 -6.16
N SER A 237 14.76 21.68 -5.63
CA SER A 237 16.19 21.39 -5.68
C SER A 237 16.50 20.14 -4.86
N PRO A 238 17.12 19.07 -5.44
CA PRO A 238 17.61 18.01 -4.59
C PRO A 238 18.76 18.52 -3.74
N PRO A 239 18.94 18.05 -2.52
CA PRO A 239 20.18 18.23 -1.79
C PRO A 239 21.31 17.50 -2.51
N GLY A 240 22.43 18.19 -2.72
CA GLY A 240 23.60 17.60 -3.36
C GLY A 240 23.66 17.77 -4.89
N SER A 241 24.48 16.93 -5.56
CA SER A 241 24.87 17.09 -6.96
C SER A 241 23.95 16.46 -8.00
N PHE A 242 22.82 15.89 -7.60
CA PHE A 242 21.88 15.28 -8.55
C PHE A 242 21.16 16.36 -9.34
N LYS A 243 21.61 16.56 -10.57
CA LYS A 243 20.97 17.43 -11.57
C LYS A 243 19.71 16.71 -12.06
N GLY A 244 18.64 16.86 -11.34
CA GLY A 244 17.42 16.16 -11.70
C GLY A 244 16.46 16.98 -12.50
N TYR A 245 15.38 17.25 -12.46
CA TYR A 245 14.14 17.39 -13.08
C TYR A 245 13.56 18.80 -12.96
N TYR A 246 14.41 19.84 -12.87
CA TYR A 246 13.94 21.21 -12.74
C TYR A 246 13.15 21.64 -13.94
N SER A 247 11.88 21.90 -13.75
CA SER A 247 11.05 22.63 -14.70
C SER A 247 10.20 23.64 -13.95
N SER A 248 9.80 24.70 -14.62
CA SER A 248 8.65 25.47 -14.16
C SER A 248 7.40 24.61 -14.24
N PRO A 249 6.43 24.80 -13.35
CA PRO A 249 5.17 24.08 -13.43
C PRO A 249 4.56 24.23 -14.81
N ALA A 250 4.05 23.16 -15.38
CA ALA A 250 3.44 23.14 -16.70
C ALA A 250 2.28 22.16 -16.75
N LEU A 251 1.19 22.56 -17.39
CA LEU A 251 -0.04 21.79 -17.58
C LEU A 251 -0.09 21.21 -18.99
N LEU A 252 -0.56 19.98 -19.12
CA LEU A 252 -1.02 19.42 -20.36
C LEU A 252 -2.45 18.88 -20.16
N ILE A 253 -3.41 19.43 -20.90
CA ILE A 253 -4.81 19.03 -20.79
C ILE A 253 -5.45 18.85 -22.14
N GLN A 254 -6.31 17.83 -22.24
CA GLN A 254 -7.18 17.61 -23.40
C GLN A 254 -8.57 17.22 -22.94
N LEU A 255 -9.58 17.94 -23.40
CA LEU A 255 -10.98 17.63 -23.20
C LEU A 255 -11.56 17.06 -24.49
N ASN A 256 -12.05 15.83 -24.45
CA ASN A 256 -12.76 15.18 -25.55
C ASN A 256 -14.27 15.16 -25.24
N VAL A 257 -15.08 15.68 -26.14
CA VAL A 257 -16.53 15.79 -25.99
C VAL A 257 -17.23 15.07 -27.15
N GLU A 258 -18.09 14.14 -26.82
CA GLU A 258 -18.99 13.46 -27.72
C GLU A 258 -20.37 14.14 -27.68
N LEU A 259 -20.86 14.50 -28.83
CA LEU A 259 -22.15 15.17 -29.03
C LEU A 259 -23.14 14.19 -29.66
N GLU A 260 -24.42 14.50 -29.53
CA GLU A 260 -25.48 13.78 -30.24
C GLU A 260 -25.17 13.57 -31.73
N GLY A 261 -25.52 12.39 -32.26
CA GLY A 261 -25.17 11.99 -33.64
C GLY A 261 -23.71 11.53 -33.79
N GLY A 262 -22.95 11.33 -32.69
CA GLY A 262 -21.58 10.80 -32.71
C GLY A 262 -20.50 11.81 -33.12
N ARG A 263 -20.85 13.10 -33.20
CA ARG A 263 -19.88 14.17 -33.51
C ARG A 263 -18.90 14.36 -32.35
N GLN A 264 -17.61 14.42 -32.68
CA GLN A 264 -16.54 14.61 -31.70
C GLN A 264 -16.00 16.03 -31.74
N MET A 265 -15.73 16.61 -30.59
CA MET A 265 -14.99 17.86 -30.38
C MET A 265 -13.86 17.64 -29.41
N SER A 266 -12.76 18.38 -29.57
CA SER A 266 -11.67 18.41 -28.59
C SER A 266 -11.26 19.85 -28.29
N LEU A 267 -11.05 20.13 -27.00
CA LEU A 267 -10.37 21.32 -26.53
C LEU A 267 -9.05 20.87 -25.91
N ALA A 268 -7.96 21.53 -26.25
CA ALA A 268 -6.64 21.17 -25.72
C ALA A 268 -5.89 22.42 -25.24
N SER A 269 -4.88 22.20 -24.42
CA SER A 269 -3.97 23.29 -23.97
C SER A 269 -3.12 23.77 -25.13
N ASP A 270 -3.07 25.08 -25.32
CA ASP A 270 -2.27 25.79 -26.31
C ASP A 270 -1.99 27.25 -25.90
N SER A 271 -1.26 27.99 -26.73
CA SER A 271 -0.92 29.39 -26.49
C SER A 271 -2.12 30.38 -26.43
N THR A 272 -3.33 29.92 -26.72
CA THR A 272 -4.54 30.73 -26.61
C THR A 272 -5.20 30.69 -25.23
N TRP A 273 -4.66 29.90 -24.33
CA TRP A 273 -5.00 29.94 -22.92
C TRP A 273 -4.47 31.22 -22.26
N LYS A 274 -5.09 31.60 -21.19
CA LYS A 274 -4.69 32.78 -20.38
C LYS A 274 -4.04 32.31 -19.07
N ALA A 275 -3.09 33.10 -18.58
CA ALA A 275 -2.31 32.85 -17.37
C ALA A 275 -2.27 34.06 -16.43
N ALA A 276 -2.39 33.80 -15.13
CA ALA A 276 -2.24 34.76 -14.05
C ALA A 276 -1.44 34.16 -12.88
N ASP A 277 -0.95 35.02 -11.98
CA ASP A 277 -0.13 34.55 -10.84
C ASP A 277 -1.00 33.98 -9.70
N GLY A 278 -2.23 34.47 -9.52
CA GLY A 278 -3.17 33.94 -8.53
C GLY A 278 -2.79 34.21 -7.06
N PRO A 279 -3.53 33.57 -6.11
CA PRO A 279 -3.35 33.78 -4.68
C PRO A 279 -2.20 32.94 -4.07
N VAL A 280 -1.80 31.83 -4.71
CA VAL A 280 -0.65 31.05 -4.27
C VAL A 280 0.63 31.82 -4.60
N VAL A 281 1.26 32.39 -3.58
CA VAL A 281 2.47 33.21 -3.73
C VAL A 281 3.73 32.39 -3.75
N GLN A 282 3.71 31.29 -2.99
CA GLN A 282 4.77 30.29 -2.90
C GLN A 282 4.16 28.97 -2.49
N ASP A 283 4.62 27.91 -3.08
CA ASP A 283 4.36 26.52 -2.67
C ASP A 283 5.63 25.69 -2.69
N SER A 284 5.73 24.75 -1.81
CA SER A 284 6.83 23.78 -1.73
C SER A 284 6.39 22.57 -0.91
N VAL A 285 6.68 21.37 -1.39
CA VAL A 285 6.42 20.13 -0.64
C VAL A 285 7.07 20.18 0.76
N TYR A 286 8.26 20.76 0.90
CA TYR A 286 9.00 20.82 2.17
C TYR A 286 8.69 22.07 3.02
N ASP A 287 8.55 23.22 2.35
CA ASP A 287 8.49 24.51 3.05
C ASP A 287 7.05 24.91 3.41
N GLY A 288 6.06 24.36 2.70
CA GLY A 288 4.66 24.73 2.87
C GLY A 288 4.18 25.76 1.84
N GLU A 289 3.03 26.38 2.10
CA GLU A 289 2.35 27.30 1.19
C GLU A 289 2.26 28.71 1.78
N ILE A 290 2.39 29.74 0.93
CA ILE A 290 2.00 31.13 1.23
C ILE A 290 0.84 31.47 0.32
N TYR A 291 -0.33 31.69 0.92
CA TYR A 291 -1.56 32.06 0.23
C TYR A 291 -2.00 33.46 0.62
N ASP A 292 -2.14 34.35 -0.37
CA ASP A 292 -2.63 35.71 -0.16
C ASP A 292 -4.06 35.87 -0.72
N ALA A 293 -5.04 35.70 0.15
CA ALA A 293 -6.45 35.75 -0.24
C ALA A 293 -6.91 37.09 -0.79
N ARG A 294 -6.12 38.17 -0.62
CA ARG A 294 -6.39 39.46 -1.26
C ARG A 294 -6.17 39.43 -2.77
N LYS A 295 -5.46 38.39 -3.26
CA LYS A 295 -5.20 38.16 -4.68
C LYS A 295 -6.18 37.14 -5.29
N ASP A 296 -7.12 36.62 -4.49
CA ASP A 296 -8.18 35.78 -5.04
C ASP A 296 -8.93 36.51 -6.15
N THR A 297 -9.04 35.90 -7.29
CA THR A 297 -9.79 36.44 -8.42
C THR A 297 -11.15 35.71 -8.47
N GLU A 298 -12.17 36.37 -7.89
CA GLU A 298 -13.51 35.75 -7.82
C GLU A 298 -14.05 35.44 -9.22
N GLY A 299 -14.55 34.20 -9.42
CA GLY A 299 -15.12 33.74 -10.67
C GLY A 299 -14.11 33.50 -11.81
N TRP A 300 -12.80 33.46 -11.51
CA TRP A 300 -11.76 33.27 -12.54
C TRP A 300 -11.98 32.02 -13.38
N ASP A 301 -12.60 31.01 -12.82
CA ASP A 301 -12.89 29.70 -13.43
C ASP A 301 -14.35 29.58 -13.93
N GLU A 302 -15.09 30.71 -13.96
CA GLU A 302 -16.48 30.79 -14.42
C GLU A 302 -16.59 31.32 -15.86
N PRO A 303 -17.68 30.94 -16.60
CA PRO A 303 -18.01 31.55 -17.86
C PRO A 303 -18.29 33.06 -17.69
N GLY A 304 -17.82 33.87 -18.65
CA GLY A 304 -18.07 35.33 -18.65
C GLY A 304 -17.09 36.16 -17.83
N PHE A 305 -16.12 35.54 -17.14
CA PHE A 305 -15.02 36.26 -16.53
C PHE A 305 -14.19 37.01 -17.59
N ASP A 306 -13.87 38.29 -17.33
CA ASP A 306 -13.03 39.10 -18.20
C ASP A 306 -11.54 38.83 -17.93
N ASP A 307 -10.94 38.00 -18.78
CA ASP A 307 -9.52 37.66 -18.74
C ASP A 307 -8.64 38.50 -19.67
N SER A 308 -9.16 39.65 -20.17
CA SER A 308 -8.42 40.54 -21.08
C SER A 308 -7.12 41.10 -20.49
N SER A 309 -7.04 41.22 -19.16
CA SER A 309 -5.83 41.61 -18.44
C SER A 309 -4.83 40.51 -18.19
N TRP A 310 -5.22 39.23 -18.40
CA TRP A 310 -4.34 38.10 -18.23
C TRP A 310 -3.40 37.97 -19.43
N ARG A 311 -2.18 37.50 -19.18
CA ARG A 311 -1.21 37.20 -20.24
C ARG A 311 -1.59 35.93 -20.99
N ASP A 312 -1.11 35.74 -22.19
CA ASP A 312 -1.21 34.49 -22.89
C ASP A 312 -0.34 33.44 -22.18
N ALA A 313 -0.83 32.20 -22.14
CA ALA A 313 -0.09 31.10 -21.54
C ALA A 313 1.21 30.82 -22.32
N ALA A 314 2.30 30.60 -21.58
CA ALA A 314 3.59 30.29 -22.17
C ALA A 314 3.65 28.84 -22.60
N VAL A 315 3.89 28.57 -23.87
CA VAL A 315 4.14 27.20 -24.36
C VAL A 315 5.51 26.75 -23.89
N SER A 316 5.60 25.57 -23.30
CA SER A 316 6.78 24.93 -22.79
C SER A 316 7.15 23.71 -23.63
N SER A 317 8.41 23.32 -23.65
CA SER A 317 8.86 22.05 -24.28
C SER A 317 8.34 20.83 -23.54
N GLY A 318 7.92 21.02 -22.27
CA GLY A 318 7.48 19.92 -21.43
C GLY A 318 8.59 18.89 -21.17
N THR A 319 8.22 17.62 -21.28
CA THR A 319 9.14 16.50 -21.11
C THR A 319 9.08 15.52 -22.28
N SER A 320 10.16 14.77 -22.49
CA SER A 320 10.20 13.64 -23.45
C SER A 320 9.57 12.36 -22.89
N GLY A 321 9.21 12.35 -21.60
CA GLY A 321 8.63 11.17 -20.93
C GLY A 321 7.32 10.69 -21.56
N THR A 322 7.09 9.39 -21.52
CA THR A 322 5.85 8.77 -21.96
C THR A 322 4.70 9.21 -21.07
N LEU A 323 3.57 9.59 -21.69
CA LEU A 323 2.32 9.85 -20.96
C LEU A 323 1.63 8.50 -20.70
N SER A 324 1.44 8.14 -19.44
CA SER A 324 0.79 6.91 -19.00
C SER A 324 -0.39 7.22 -18.10
N ALA A 325 -1.43 6.40 -18.15
CA ALA A 325 -2.57 6.56 -17.26
C ALA A 325 -2.17 6.31 -15.79
N GLU A 326 -2.70 7.10 -14.87
CA GLU A 326 -2.61 6.84 -13.44
C GLU A 326 -3.57 5.73 -13.06
N SER A 327 -3.06 4.49 -13.03
CA SER A 327 -3.83 3.27 -12.77
C SER A 327 -3.61 2.75 -11.34
N MET A 328 -3.41 3.65 -10.38
CA MET A 328 -3.27 3.34 -8.95
C MET A 328 -4.20 4.24 -8.12
N PRO A 329 -4.45 3.91 -6.83
CA PRO A 329 -5.19 4.81 -5.96
C PRO A 329 -4.53 6.18 -5.87
N PRO A 330 -5.26 7.29 -6.10
CA PRO A 330 -4.71 8.64 -6.03
C PRO A 330 -4.51 9.10 -4.59
N ILE A 331 -3.75 10.18 -4.40
CA ILE A 331 -3.67 10.87 -3.11
C ILE A 331 -4.98 11.63 -2.87
N ARG A 332 -5.54 11.52 -1.65
CA ARG A 332 -6.80 12.16 -1.26
C ARG A 332 -6.77 12.63 0.18
N VAL A 333 -7.67 13.54 0.52
CA VAL A 333 -8.10 13.71 1.90
C VAL A 333 -8.97 12.51 2.25
N VAL A 334 -8.48 11.65 3.17
CA VAL A 334 -9.13 10.39 3.54
C VAL A 334 -9.87 10.44 4.86
N GLY A 335 -9.62 11.47 5.66
CA GLY A 335 -10.27 11.64 6.95
C GLY A 335 -10.00 13.00 7.59
N GLU A 336 -10.72 13.29 8.68
CA GLU A 336 -10.56 14.50 9.48
C GLU A 336 -10.26 14.16 10.94
N ILE A 337 -9.35 14.89 11.58
CA ILE A 337 -9.04 14.81 13.00
C ILE A 337 -9.39 16.12 13.69
N THR A 338 -10.15 16.01 14.80
CA THR A 338 -10.41 17.12 15.70
C THR A 338 -9.29 17.21 16.73
N PRO A 339 -8.66 18.38 16.96
CA PRO A 339 -7.68 18.53 18.01
C PRO A 339 -8.24 18.12 19.38
N VAL A 340 -7.43 17.48 20.20
CA VAL A 340 -7.82 17.04 21.55
C VAL A 340 -7.58 18.10 22.60
N SER A 341 -6.66 19.04 22.34
CA SER A 341 -6.38 20.16 23.24
C SER A 341 -5.77 21.35 22.54
N ILE A 342 -5.82 22.51 23.19
CA ILE A 342 -5.14 23.73 22.79
C ILE A 342 -4.42 24.32 24.01
N SER A 343 -3.19 24.74 23.84
CA SER A 343 -2.39 25.46 24.85
C SER A 343 -1.93 26.81 24.33
N ASN A 344 -1.51 27.69 25.23
CA ASN A 344 -0.95 29.02 24.91
C ASN A 344 0.38 29.20 25.64
N PRO A 345 1.46 28.59 25.13
CA PRO A 345 2.77 28.64 25.79
C PRO A 345 3.43 30.02 25.78
N SER A 346 3.01 30.92 24.87
CA SER A 346 3.48 32.31 24.81
C SER A 346 2.34 33.21 24.30
N PRO A 347 2.27 34.49 24.71
CA PRO A 347 1.23 35.39 24.27
C PRO A 347 1.09 35.50 22.75
N GLY A 348 -0.12 35.25 22.24
CA GLY A 348 -0.41 35.24 20.80
C GLY A 348 0.07 34.03 20.01
N LEU A 349 0.57 32.99 20.70
CA LEU A 349 0.99 31.75 20.12
C LEU A 349 0.21 30.60 20.73
N TYR A 350 -0.42 29.78 19.92
CA TYR A 350 -1.29 28.67 20.33
C TYR A 350 -0.75 27.36 19.75
N VAL A 351 -0.77 26.31 20.56
CA VAL A 351 -0.36 24.97 20.14
C VAL A 351 -1.55 24.01 20.30
N PHE A 352 -1.96 23.39 19.21
CA PHE A 352 -2.99 22.37 19.15
C PHE A 352 -2.33 20.99 19.17
N ASP A 353 -2.81 20.08 20.01
CA ASP A 353 -2.49 18.64 19.97
C ASP A 353 -3.58 17.92 19.17
N MET A 354 -3.22 17.29 18.06
CA MET A 354 -4.16 16.50 17.25
C MET A 354 -4.46 15.14 17.88
N GLY A 355 -3.67 14.70 18.88
CA GLY A 355 -3.81 13.40 19.54
C GLY A 355 -3.25 12.24 18.71
N GLN A 356 -2.91 12.47 17.44
CA GLN A 356 -2.37 11.49 16.49
C GLN A 356 -1.29 12.16 15.62
N ASN A 357 -0.14 11.52 15.45
CA ASN A 357 0.82 11.90 14.42
C ASN A 357 0.27 11.48 13.06
N MET A 358 0.26 12.36 12.07
CA MET A 358 -0.43 12.17 10.81
C MET A 358 0.24 12.94 9.67
N SER A 359 0.07 12.47 8.46
CA SER A 359 0.39 13.24 7.25
C SER A 359 -0.82 14.02 6.76
N GLY A 360 -0.59 15.22 6.21
CA GLY A 360 -1.63 16.07 5.62
C GLY A 360 -1.45 17.54 5.93
N TRP A 361 -2.53 18.19 6.26
CA TRP A 361 -2.58 19.63 6.58
C TRP A 361 -3.73 19.96 7.53
N VAL A 362 -3.92 21.24 7.83
CA VAL A 362 -5.08 21.69 8.61
C VAL A 362 -5.98 22.61 7.81
N ARG A 363 -7.29 22.49 8.03
CA ARG A 363 -8.28 23.45 7.60
C ARG A 363 -8.48 24.48 8.70
N LEU A 364 -8.06 25.74 8.42
CA LEU A 364 -8.17 26.89 9.30
C LEU A 364 -9.48 27.62 9.06
N ARG A 365 -10.18 27.98 10.12
CA ARG A 365 -11.30 28.95 10.11
C ARG A 365 -10.87 30.19 10.85
N VAL A 366 -10.92 31.35 10.18
CA VAL A 366 -10.42 32.58 10.74
C VAL A 366 -11.25 33.79 10.27
N ARG A 367 -11.35 34.81 11.12
CA ARG A 367 -11.96 36.09 10.77
C ARG A 367 -11.09 37.21 11.30
N GLY A 368 -10.80 38.21 10.46
CA GLY A 368 -9.97 39.35 10.85
C GLY A 368 -9.86 40.39 9.78
N PRO A 369 -9.13 41.50 10.04
CA PRO A 369 -8.88 42.54 9.05
C PRO A 369 -8.09 42.01 7.83
N ALA A 370 -8.35 42.65 6.67
CA ALA A 370 -7.58 42.38 5.46
C ALA A 370 -6.07 42.57 5.69
N GLY A 371 -5.24 41.68 5.15
CA GLY A 371 -3.80 41.70 5.32
C GLY A 371 -3.29 41.12 6.62
N THR A 372 -4.17 40.67 7.53
CA THR A 372 -3.75 39.91 8.70
C THR A 372 -3.05 38.62 8.24
N ARG A 373 -1.85 38.36 8.79
CA ARG A 373 -1.03 37.21 8.45
C ARG A 373 -1.13 36.16 9.55
N VAL A 374 -1.73 35.04 9.26
CA VAL A 374 -1.79 33.88 10.15
C VAL A 374 -0.73 32.87 9.69
N GLN A 375 0.11 32.44 10.60
CA GLN A 375 1.14 31.45 10.36
C GLN A 375 0.79 30.16 11.10
N ILE A 376 0.91 29.06 10.40
CA ILE A 376 0.67 27.70 10.86
C ILE A 376 1.99 26.93 10.71
N ARG A 377 2.48 26.33 11.79
CA ARG A 377 3.69 25.49 11.78
C ARG A 377 3.38 24.13 12.32
N PHE A 378 4.12 23.12 11.89
CA PHE A 378 3.85 21.72 12.14
C PHE A 378 5.06 21.05 12.78
N ALA A 379 4.82 20.13 13.72
CA ALA A 379 5.85 19.26 14.31
C ALA A 379 5.26 18.00 14.91
N GLU A 380 6.10 16.97 15.03
CA GLU A 380 5.76 15.69 15.63
C GLU A 380 5.76 15.72 17.16
N VAL A 381 6.58 16.57 17.77
CA VAL A 381 6.82 16.62 19.23
C VAL A 381 6.92 18.06 19.75
N LEU A 382 6.85 18.19 21.06
CA LEU A 382 7.01 19.46 21.80
C LEU A 382 8.33 19.51 22.57
N HIS A 383 8.83 20.72 22.76
CA HIS A 383 9.78 21.04 23.81
C HIS A 383 9.10 21.01 25.19
N ARG A 384 9.90 20.97 26.25
CA ARG A 384 9.40 20.94 27.63
C ARG A 384 8.58 22.18 28.03
N ASP A 385 8.78 23.30 27.37
CA ASP A 385 8.03 24.54 27.56
C ASP A 385 6.71 24.60 26.81
N GLY A 386 6.36 23.54 26.08
CA GLY A 386 5.13 23.41 25.31
C GLY A 386 5.19 24.03 23.90
N MET A 387 6.32 24.53 23.46
CA MET A 387 6.56 24.98 22.08
C MET A 387 6.79 23.77 21.17
N ILE A 388 6.47 23.90 19.89
CA ILE A 388 6.78 22.82 18.93
C ILE A 388 8.30 22.63 18.79
N ASN A 389 8.72 21.37 18.73
CA ASN A 389 10.11 21.02 18.44
C ASN A 389 10.25 20.70 16.96
N THR A 390 11.03 21.50 16.25
CA THR A 390 11.24 21.40 14.79
C THR A 390 12.59 20.76 14.43
N ASP A 391 13.28 20.15 15.37
CA ASP A 391 14.60 19.54 15.10
C ASP A 391 14.51 18.41 14.07
N SER A 392 13.42 17.61 14.09
CA SER A 392 13.23 16.47 13.15
C SER A 392 12.91 16.89 11.71
N ILE A 393 12.48 18.14 11.48
CA ILE A 393 12.16 18.59 10.13
C ILE A 393 13.38 19.06 9.32
N ARG A 394 14.55 19.15 9.94
CA ARG A 394 15.85 19.53 9.32
C ARG A 394 15.76 20.91 8.59
N ALA A 395 15.97 20.92 7.26
CA ALA A 395 15.93 22.16 6.45
C ALA A 395 14.51 22.50 5.96
N ALA A 396 13.54 21.59 6.06
CA ALA A 396 12.15 21.89 5.74
C ALA A 396 11.61 22.97 6.70
N LYS A 397 10.79 23.90 6.20
CA LYS A 397 10.15 24.89 7.06
C LYS A 397 8.87 24.39 7.67
N SER A 398 8.19 23.45 7.00
CA SER A 398 6.92 22.86 7.42
C SER A 398 5.96 23.93 7.97
N ARG A 399 5.60 24.90 7.08
CA ARG A 399 4.93 26.14 7.49
C ARG A 399 4.01 26.67 6.42
N ASP A 400 2.71 26.85 6.75
CA ASP A 400 1.77 27.55 5.90
C ASP A 400 1.51 28.96 6.42
N ILE A 401 1.23 29.88 5.49
CA ILE A 401 0.92 31.26 5.80
C ILE A 401 -0.32 31.68 5.01
N TYR A 402 -1.35 32.09 5.74
CA TYR A 402 -2.57 32.63 5.16
C TYR A 402 -2.66 34.13 5.42
N ILE A 403 -2.81 34.92 4.35
CA ILE A 403 -3.02 36.36 4.44
C ILE A 403 -4.48 36.64 4.14
N LEU A 404 -5.23 37.15 5.14
CA LEU A 404 -6.67 37.32 5.07
C LEU A 404 -7.07 38.36 4.01
N ARG A 405 -8.13 38.05 3.30
CA ARG A 405 -8.85 39.00 2.45
C ARG A 405 -9.59 40.03 3.31
N GLY A 406 -10.10 39.65 4.46
CA GLY A 406 -10.89 40.46 5.39
C GLY A 406 -12.39 40.35 5.14
N GLY A 407 -13.19 40.70 6.14
CA GLY A 407 -14.67 40.65 6.10
C GLY A 407 -15.25 39.52 6.93
N ASP A 408 -15.88 38.55 6.29
CA ASP A 408 -16.52 37.39 6.96
C ASP A 408 -15.50 36.30 7.40
N THR A 409 -16.01 35.21 7.92
CA THR A 409 -15.16 34.06 8.27
C THR A 409 -14.60 33.43 7.00
N GLU A 410 -13.29 33.36 6.93
CA GLU A 410 -12.54 32.74 5.85
C GLU A 410 -12.16 31.31 6.24
N VAL A 411 -12.10 30.42 5.25
CA VAL A 411 -11.64 29.03 5.41
C VAL A 411 -10.44 28.82 4.50
N TYR A 412 -9.36 28.33 5.06
CA TYR A 412 -8.12 28.08 4.34
C TYR A 412 -7.61 26.67 4.61
N GLN A 413 -7.11 26.04 3.57
CA GLN A 413 -6.26 24.84 3.59
C GLN A 413 -5.25 24.95 2.45
N PRO A 414 -4.02 24.44 2.58
CA PRO A 414 -3.03 24.46 1.50
C PRO A 414 -3.46 23.54 0.36
N ARG A 415 -2.84 23.72 -0.83
CA ARG A 415 -3.20 22.98 -2.04
C ARG A 415 -2.08 22.06 -2.53
N PHE A 416 -0.82 22.54 -2.47
CA PHE A 416 0.31 21.92 -3.17
C PHE A 416 1.47 21.54 -2.24
N THR A 417 1.15 21.25 -0.99
CA THR A 417 2.08 20.79 0.05
C THR A 417 1.40 19.80 0.97
N TYR A 418 2.17 19.11 1.80
CA TYR A 418 1.68 18.33 2.93
C TYR A 418 2.74 18.33 4.05
N HIS A 419 2.34 17.99 5.26
CA HIS A 419 3.18 17.99 6.45
C HIS A 419 2.95 16.69 7.23
N GLY A 420 4.00 16.24 7.95
CA GLY A 420 3.90 15.21 8.98
C GLY A 420 3.88 15.89 10.35
N PHE A 421 2.86 15.60 11.18
CA PHE A 421 2.69 16.32 12.45
C PHE A 421 1.69 15.66 13.39
N ARG A 422 1.94 15.86 14.68
CA ARG A 422 0.95 15.73 15.75
C ARG A 422 0.55 17.09 16.32
N TYR A 423 1.47 18.06 16.32
CA TYR A 423 1.26 19.37 16.92
C TYR A 423 1.25 20.47 15.87
N VAL A 424 0.31 21.42 16.04
CA VAL A 424 0.14 22.57 15.15
C VAL A 424 0.29 23.85 15.96
N GLU A 425 1.29 24.64 15.62
CA GLU A 425 1.51 25.97 16.20
C GLU A 425 0.86 27.05 15.33
N LEU A 426 -0.03 27.85 15.93
CA LEU A 426 -0.75 28.92 15.28
C LEU A 426 -0.32 30.27 15.85
N SER A 427 0.12 31.19 15.01
CA SER A 427 0.47 32.56 15.39
C SER A 427 -0.15 33.60 14.46
N GLY A 428 -0.33 34.84 14.95
CA GLY A 428 -0.98 35.91 14.19
C GLY A 428 -2.49 35.75 14.05
N TYR A 429 -3.12 34.78 14.74
CA TYR A 429 -4.56 34.62 14.72
C TYR A 429 -5.26 35.77 15.42
N PRO A 430 -6.29 36.42 14.79
CA PRO A 430 -7.02 37.55 15.38
C PRO A 430 -7.85 37.09 16.61
N GLY A 431 -7.43 37.50 17.81
CA GLY A 431 -8.02 37.07 19.07
C GLY A 431 -7.50 35.70 19.54
N ALA A 432 -8.33 34.98 20.30
CA ALA A 432 -8.02 33.64 20.76
C ALA A 432 -8.74 32.60 19.90
N PRO A 433 -8.05 31.61 19.31
CA PRO A 433 -8.71 30.55 18.56
C PRO A 433 -9.46 29.62 19.53
N ALA A 434 -10.56 29.06 19.05
CA ALA A 434 -11.24 27.95 19.70
C ALA A 434 -10.69 26.60 19.17
N LEU A 435 -11.03 25.52 19.85
CA LEU A 435 -10.56 24.19 19.45
C LEU A 435 -11.04 23.80 18.03
N ASP A 436 -12.19 24.29 17.61
CA ASP A 436 -12.77 24.07 16.28
C ASP A 436 -12.29 25.09 15.21
N SER A 437 -11.37 25.99 15.56
CA SER A 437 -10.72 26.89 14.59
C SER A 437 -9.80 26.12 13.65
N LEU A 438 -9.34 24.91 14.03
CA LEU A 438 -8.56 24.01 13.22
C LEU A 438 -9.21 22.62 13.12
N ARG A 439 -9.06 22.01 11.96
CA ARG A 439 -9.30 20.57 11.72
C ARG A 439 -8.11 19.98 10.98
N GLY A 440 -7.58 18.88 11.44
CA GLY A 440 -6.59 18.10 10.70
C GLY A 440 -7.28 17.37 9.56
N GLU A 441 -6.76 17.47 8.36
CA GLU A 441 -7.14 16.70 7.19
C GLU A 441 -6.05 15.67 6.90
N VAL A 442 -6.38 14.39 7.07
CA VAL A 442 -5.46 13.28 6.83
C VAL A 442 -5.34 13.06 5.34
N VAL A 443 -4.12 13.08 4.82
CA VAL A 443 -3.83 12.97 3.39
C VAL A 443 -2.79 11.88 3.15
N HIS A 444 -3.11 10.95 2.27
CA HIS A 444 -2.20 9.93 1.75
C HIS A 444 -2.78 9.29 0.49
N THR A 445 -2.03 8.41 -0.16
CA THR A 445 -2.56 7.56 -1.26
C THR A 445 -3.71 6.71 -0.72
N ALA A 446 -4.88 6.80 -1.35
CA ALA A 446 -6.13 6.23 -0.87
C ALA A 446 -6.24 4.73 -1.17
N VAL A 447 -5.30 3.94 -0.63
CA VAL A 447 -5.36 2.47 -0.68
C VAL A 447 -6.48 1.95 0.22
N ASP A 448 -7.17 0.90 -0.21
CA ASP A 448 -8.23 0.27 0.57
C ASP A 448 -7.64 -0.59 1.69
N SER A 449 -8.23 -0.54 2.89
CA SER A 449 -7.94 -1.47 3.98
C SER A 449 -8.52 -2.84 3.66
N VAL A 450 -7.66 -3.87 3.62
CA VAL A 450 -8.06 -5.26 3.36
C VAL A 450 -7.80 -6.19 4.53
N GLY A 451 -6.96 -5.77 5.48
CA GLY A 451 -6.56 -6.56 6.63
C GLY A 451 -7.14 -6.08 7.96
N GLY A 452 -7.31 -7.04 8.85
CA GLY A 452 -7.68 -6.76 10.24
C GLY A 452 -7.02 -7.76 11.20
N PHE A 453 -6.39 -7.26 12.25
CA PHE A 453 -5.81 -8.07 13.31
C PHE A 453 -6.27 -7.59 14.69
N SER A 454 -6.57 -8.55 15.58
CA SER A 454 -6.76 -8.26 17.00
C SER A 454 -6.31 -9.44 17.88
N ALA A 455 -5.92 -9.15 19.11
CA ALA A 455 -5.48 -10.13 20.08
C ALA A 455 -5.96 -9.79 21.49
N SER A 456 -5.91 -10.76 22.40
CA SER A 456 -6.23 -10.51 23.83
C SER A 456 -5.16 -9.65 24.53
N ASN A 457 -3.98 -9.46 23.91
CA ASN A 457 -2.91 -8.60 24.44
C ASN A 457 -3.04 -7.17 23.89
N GLN A 458 -3.14 -6.19 24.79
CA GLN A 458 -3.36 -4.79 24.40
C GLN A 458 -2.14 -4.13 23.75
N THR A 459 -0.93 -4.55 24.11
CA THR A 459 0.30 -4.02 23.46
C THR A 459 0.32 -4.37 21.98
N LEU A 460 -0.03 -5.60 21.61
CA LEU A 460 -0.12 -6.00 20.20
C LEU A 460 -1.20 -5.21 19.44
N ASN A 461 -2.36 -4.97 20.05
CA ASN A 461 -3.41 -4.17 19.42
C ASN A 461 -3.01 -2.70 19.23
N GLN A 462 -2.26 -2.14 20.18
CA GLN A 462 -1.71 -0.79 20.05
C GLN A 462 -0.63 -0.74 18.98
N LEU A 463 0.26 -1.74 18.97
CA LEU A 463 1.31 -1.84 17.96
C LEU A 463 0.73 -1.97 16.54
N GLN A 464 -0.31 -2.79 16.34
CA GLN A 464 -1.01 -2.88 15.05
C GLN A 464 -1.56 -1.51 14.60
N LYS A 465 -2.04 -0.68 15.53
CA LYS A 465 -2.47 0.68 15.19
C LYS A 465 -1.32 1.58 14.75
N LEU A 466 -0.18 1.50 15.45
CA LEU A 466 1.01 2.25 15.06
C LEU A 466 1.49 1.84 13.66
N ILE A 467 1.52 0.53 13.38
CA ILE A 467 1.90 -0.01 12.06
C ILE A 467 0.99 0.55 10.96
N VAL A 468 -0.34 0.42 11.13
CA VAL A 468 -1.33 0.89 10.16
C VAL A 468 -1.19 2.40 9.90
N TRP A 469 -1.05 3.21 10.96
CA TRP A 469 -0.88 4.65 10.80
C TRP A 469 0.42 5.00 10.08
N SER A 470 1.56 4.45 10.54
CA SER A 470 2.86 4.76 9.91
C SER A 470 2.95 4.30 8.46
N GLN A 471 2.29 3.18 8.11
CA GLN A 471 2.25 2.74 6.71
C GLN A 471 1.43 3.71 5.85
N LEU A 472 0.24 4.12 6.31
CA LEU A 472 -0.64 5.02 5.55
C LEU A 472 -0.04 6.41 5.37
N THR A 473 0.51 6.99 6.46
CA THR A 473 1.10 8.33 6.44
C THR A 473 2.37 8.43 5.59
N ASN A 474 2.94 7.30 5.23
CA ASN A 474 4.11 7.16 4.35
C ASN A 474 3.76 6.58 2.96
N LEU A 475 2.54 6.84 2.44
CA LEU A 475 2.12 6.51 1.08
C LEU A 475 1.73 7.79 0.32
N PHE A 476 2.65 8.35 -0.47
CA PHE A 476 2.43 9.53 -1.31
C PHE A 476 2.80 9.25 -2.76
N SER A 477 1.98 8.42 -3.43
CA SER A 477 2.22 7.83 -4.77
C SER A 477 3.44 6.93 -4.86
N ILE A 478 4.36 7.05 -3.94
CA ILE A 478 5.52 6.18 -3.67
C ILE A 478 5.53 5.82 -2.19
N PRO A 479 6.16 4.72 -1.77
CA PRO A 479 6.34 4.41 -0.34
C PRO A 479 7.43 5.32 0.24
N THR A 480 7.03 6.43 0.89
CA THR A 480 7.97 7.37 1.49
C THR A 480 8.53 6.84 2.81
N ASP A 481 9.77 7.24 3.14
CA ASP A 481 10.42 6.92 4.41
C ASP A 481 9.84 7.71 5.58
N CYS A 482 9.47 8.95 5.34
CA CYS A 482 9.00 9.90 6.33
C CYS A 482 8.08 10.94 5.67
N ASP A 483 7.34 11.70 6.46
CA ASP A 483 6.35 12.67 5.98
C ASP A 483 6.65 14.12 6.40
N GLN A 484 7.59 14.36 7.34
CA GLN A 484 7.72 15.65 8.03
C GLN A 484 8.91 16.50 7.59
N ARG A 485 10.03 15.89 7.15
CA ARG A 485 11.32 16.56 6.89
C ARG A 485 11.59 16.80 5.39
N ASP A 486 12.76 17.37 5.07
CA ASP A 486 13.21 17.64 3.70
C ASP A 486 13.75 16.40 2.97
N GLU A 487 13.05 15.26 3.11
CA GLU A 487 13.37 13.96 2.50
C GLU A 487 12.14 13.40 1.78
N ARG A 488 11.30 12.61 2.42
CA ARG A 488 10.01 12.10 1.91
C ARG A 488 10.19 11.37 0.58
N GLN A 489 11.11 10.38 0.57
CA GLN A 489 11.51 9.69 -0.65
C GLN A 489 11.09 8.22 -0.63
N GLY A 490 10.96 7.64 -1.82
CA GLY A 490 10.71 6.21 -2.00
C GLY A 490 11.96 5.38 -1.71
N TRP A 491 12.36 5.30 -0.43
CA TRP A 491 13.48 4.47 0.00
C TRP A 491 13.17 3.00 -0.20
N MET A 492 14.01 2.33 -1.00
CA MET A 492 13.80 0.93 -1.37
C MET A 492 14.02 -0.03 -0.20
N GLY A 493 14.87 0.33 0.77
CA GLY A 493 15.08 -0.42 2.00
C GLY A 493 13.78 -0.50 2.82
N ASP A 494 13.13 0.64 3.01
CA ASP A 494 11.84 0.74 3.72
C ASP A 494 10.75 -0.06 3.00
N ALA A 495 10.64 0.12 1.69
CA ALA A 495 9.64 -0.57 0.88
C ALA A 495 9.76 -2.11 0.92
N GLN A 496 11.00 -2.67 0.93
CA GLN A 496 11.19 -4.12 0.98
C GLN A 496 10.90 -4.71 2.37
N VAL A 497 11.21 -4.00 3.45
CA VAL A 497 10.95 -4.56 4.79
C VAL A 497 9.48 -4.50 5.16
N THR A 498 8.74 -3.47 4.72
CA THR A 498 7.31 -3.30 5.02
C THR A 498 6.39 -3.95 3.98
N GLY A 499 6.90 -4.38 2.84
CA GLY A 499 6.07 -4.82 1.70
C GLY A 499 5.04 -5.90 2.04
N GLU A 500 5.37 -6.90 2.84
CA GLU A 500 4.43 -7.96 3.22
C GLU A 500 3.36 -7.47 4.20
N GLU A 501 3.76 -6.70 5.22
CA GLU A 501 2.78 -6.18 6.17
C GLU A 501 1.82 -5.19 5.49
N ALA A 502 2.34 -4.38 4.55
CA ALA A 502 1.52 -3.47 3.76
C ALA A 502 0.46 -4.23 2.94
N ILE A 503 0.84 -5.33 2.28
CA ILE A 503 -0.08 -6.20 1.51
C ILE A 503 -1.13 -6.86 2.42
N MET A 504 -0.76 -7.23 3.63
CA MET A 504 -1.69 -7.85 4.58
C MET A 504 -2.69 -6.86 5.18
N ASN A 505 -2.33 -5.58 5.25
CA ASN A 505 -3.19 -4.52 5.77
C ASN A 505 -3.98 -3.79 4.68
N PHE A 506 -3.41 -3.64 3.46
CA PHE A 506 -3.95 -2.80 2.39
C PHE A 506 -3.91 -3.48 1.02
N ASP A 507 -4.78 -3.06 0.11
CA ASP A 507 -4.73 -3.46 -1.31
C ASP A 507 -3.59 -2.70 -2.02
N MET A 508 -2.42 -3.33 -2.03
CA MET A 508 -1.20 -2.74 -2.57
C MET A 508 -0.93 -3.11 -4.04
N ALA A 509 -1.77 -3.92 -4.67
CA ALA A 509 -1.50 -4.45 -5.99
C ALA A 509 -1.22 -3.38 -7.05
N ALA A 510 -2.12 -2.42 -7.21
CA ALA A 510 -1.98 -1.33 -8.18
C ALA A 510 -0.85 -0.36 -7.77
N PHE A 511 -0.69 -0.08 -6.48
CA PHE A 511 0.35 0.78 -5.94
C PHE A 511 1.75 0.21 -6.20
N PHE A 512 1.99 -1.05 -5.84
CA PHE A 512 3.29 -1.68 -6.08
C PHE A 512 3.55 -1.93 -7.57
N THR A 513 2.52 -2.19 -8.38
CA THR A 513 2.69 -2.26 -9.85
C THR A 513 3.25 -0.94 -10.39
N ASN A 514 2.75 0.22 -9.93
CA ASN A 514 3.29 1.52 -10.34
C ASN A 514 4.71 1.72 -9.80
N PHE A 515 4.97 1.45 -8.52
CA PHE A 515 6.29 1.66 -7.92
C PHE A 515 7.38 0.78 -8.57
N ILE A 516 7.06 -0.46 -8.92
CA ILE A 516 7.98 -1.34 -9.67
C ILE A 516 8.29 -0.76 -11.06
N ARG A 517 7.31 -0.13 -11.73
CA ARG A 517 7.55 0.60 -12.99
C ARG A 517 8.46 1.80 -12.78
N ASP A 518 8.33 2.53 -11.66
CA ASP A 518 9.24 3.62 -11.31
C ASP A 518 10.68 3.11 -11.09
N ILE A 519 10.85 1.95 -10.44
CA ILE A 519 12.16 1.31 -10.27
C ILE A 519 12.73 0.93 -11.64
N HIS A 520 11.92 0.37 -12.53
CA HIS A 520 12.31 0.02 -13.89
C HIS A 520 12.74 1.25 -14.71
N ASP A 521 11.98 2.35 -14.63
CA ASP A 521 12.29 3.62 -15.31
C ASP A 521 13.62 4.22 -14.82
N GLU A 522 13.92 4.04 -13.52
CA GLU A 522 15.17 4.52 -12.90
C GLU A 522 16.37 3.59 -13.16
N GLN A 523 16.16 2.33 -13.61
CA GLN A 523 17.22 1.36 -13.79
C GLN A 523 18.27 1.84 -14.81
N GLY A 524 19.56 1.77 -14.44
CA GLY A 524 20.69 2.03 -15.34
C GLY A 524 20.82 0.99 -16.45
N GLU A 525 21.45 1.37 -17.57
CA GLU A 525 21.77 0.45 -18.69
C GLU A 525 22.63 -0.74 -18.25
N ASP A 526 23.48 -0.53 -17.24
CA ASP A 526 24.35 -1.55 -16.63
C ASP A 526 23.61 -2.45 -15.63
N GLY A 527 22.32 -2.24 -15.43
CA GLY A 527 21.48 -3.00 -14.51
C GLY A 527 21.40 -2.43 -13.10
N THR A 528 22.13 -1.37 -12.77
CA THR A 528 22.08 -0.73 -11.45
C THR A 528 20.69 -0.17 -11.15
N VAL A 529 20.25 -0.27 -9.89
CA VAL A 529 19.10 0.44 -9.34
C VAL A 529 19.59 1.47 -8.29
N THR A 530 18.69 2.24 -7.73
CA THR A 530 18.99 3.36 -6.82
C THR A 530 18.44 3.10 -5.42
N ASP A 531 19.00 3.76 -4.40
CA ASP A 531 18.49 3.61 -3.02
C ASP A 531 17.09 4.19 -2.85
N THR A 532 16.79 5.30 -3.56
CA THR A 532 15.45 5.92 -3.61
C THR A 532 14.91 5.96 -5.03
N VAL A 533 13.59 5.89 -5.17
CA VAL A 533 12.92 5.92 -6.47
C VAL A 533 11.72 6.87 -6.42
N PRO A 534 11.67 7.89 -7.30
CA PRO A 534 12.75 8.38 -8.16
C PRO A 534 14.01 8.83 -7.39
N LEU A 535 15.19 8.77 -8.01
CA LEU A 535 16.45 9.09 -7.34
C LEU A 535 16.55 10.59 -6.98
N ARG A 536 16.53 10.87 -5.70
CA ARG A 536 16.80 12.21 -5.14
C ARG A 536 17.78 12.18 -3.97
N TYR A 537 17.80 11.07 -3.25
CA TYR A 537 18.71 10.79 -2.13
C TYR A 537 19.35 9.42 -2.32
N GLY A 538 20.38 9.14 -1.53
CA GLY A 538 21.08 7.86 -1.58
C GLY A 538 22.00 7.71 -2.77
N SER A 539 22.22 6.49 -3.20
CA SER A 539 23.28 6.10 -4.15
C SER A 539 22.74 5.37 -5.37
N ARG A 540 23.57 5.37 -6.42
CA ARG A 540 23.55 4.45 -7.54
C ARG A 540 24.98 3.88 -7.72
N PRO A 541 25.21 2.57 -7.62
CA PRO A 541 24.22 1.53 -7.32
C PRO A 541 23.66 1.64 -5.92
N ALA A 542 22.46 1.09 -5.71
CA ALA A 542 21.86 0.94 -4.39
C ALA A 542 22.68 0.03 -3.48
N ASP A 543 22.54 0.20 -2.16
CA ASP A 543 22.89 -0.84 -1.21
C ASP A 543 22.10 -2.12 -1.57
N PRO A 544 22.72 -3.31 -1.55
CA PRO A 544 22.03 -4.55 -1.93
C PRO A 544 20.77 -4.84 -1.11
N ALA A 545 20.76 -4.49 0.17
CA ALA A 545 19.57 -4.65 1.03
C ALA A 545 18.45 -3.62 0.71
N TRP A 546 18.74 -2.57 -0.07
CA TRP A 546 17.76 -1.64 -0.64
C TRP A 546 17.34 -2.06 -2.03
N GLY A 547 18.31 -2.33 -2.92
CA GLY A 547 18.04 -2.72 -4.31
C GLY A 547 17.17 -3.98 -4.47
N THR A 548 17.23 -4.89 -3.49
CA THR A 548 16.38 -6.09 -3.42
C THR A 548 14.87 -5.79 -3.49
N ALA A 549 14.43 -4.54 -3.20
CA ALA A 549 13.02 -4.17 -3.33
C ALA A 549 12.47 -4.43 -4.74
N TYR A 550 13.28 -4.22 -5.78
CA TYR A 550 12.87 -4.53 -7.16
C TYR A 550 12.51 -6.01 -7.32
N VAL A 551 13.32 -6.89 -6.73
CA VAL A 551 13.13 -8.34 -6.79
C VAL A 551 11.95 -8.77 -5.91
N GLN A 552 11.96 -8.37 -4.62
CA GLN A 552 10.95 -8.81 -3.65
C GLN A 552 9.55 -8.32 -3.99
N LEU A 553 9.35 -7.02 -4.31
CA LEU A 553 8.04 -6.48 -4.64
C LEU A 553 7.49 -7.10 -5.95
N THR A 554 8.35 -7.36 -6.95
CA THR A 554 7.94 -8.08 -8.16
C THR A 554 7.48 -9.49 -7.83
N TRP A 555 8.18 -10.21 -6.94
CA TRP A 555 7.77 -11.52 -6.46
C TRP A 555 6.46 -11.48 -5.68
N TYR A 556 6.26 -10.47 -4.82
CA TYR A 556 5.05 -10.33 -4.02
C TYR A 556 3.79 -10.10 -4.87
N LEU A 557 3.87 -9.43 -6.01
CA LEU A 557 2.73 -9.34 -6.94
C LEU A 557 2.28 -10.71 -7.46
N TRP A 558 3.21 -11.62 -7.68
CA TRP A 558 2.87 -13.01 -7.99
C TRP A 558 2.37 -13.77 -6.77
N GLN A 559 3.12 -13.74 -5.68
CA GLN A 559 2.84 -14.53 -4.50
C GLN A 559 1.47 -14.21 -3.89
N TYR A 560 1.14 -12.93 -3.74
CA TYR A 560 -0.08 -12.50 -3.06
C TYR A 560 -1.26 -12.22 -4.00
N TYR A 561 -1.02 -11.86 -5.25
CA TYR A 561 -2.07 -11.48 -6.21
C TYR A 561 -2.16 -12.40 -7.44
N GLY A 562 -1.24 -13.34 -7.60
CA GLY A 562 -1.20 -14.25 -8.76
C GLY A 562 -0.81 -13.56 -10.08
N ASP A 563 -0.16 -12.39 -10.00
CA ASP A 563 0.17 -11.60 -11.18
C ASP A 563 1.40 -12.13 -11.92
N LYS A 564 1.16 -13.10 -12.79
CA LYS A 564 2.21 -13.65 -13.65
C LYS A 564 2.74 -12.62 -14.66
N ARG A 565 1.89 -11.71 -15.15
CA ARG A 565 2.31 -10.65 -16.08
C ARG A 565 3.31 -9.70 -15.44
N ALA A 566 3.16 -9.40 -14.15
CA ALA A 566 4.15 -8.60 -13.43
C ALA A 566 5.54 -9.25 -13.43
N LEU A 567 5.60 -10.58 -13.28
CA LEU A 567 6.87 -11.31 -13.44
C LEU A 567 7.39 -11.22 -14.87
N GLU A 568 6.55 -11.47 -15.87
CA GLU A 568 6.94 -11.50 -17.29
C GLU A 568 7.47 -10.13 -17.77
N GLU A 569 6.82 -9.04 -17.39
CA GLU A 569 7.21 -7.66 -17.77
C GLU A 569 8.50 -7.22 -17.07
N ASN A 570 8.71 -7.58 -15.81
CA ASN A 570 9.86 -7.13 -15.03
C ASN A 570 11.04 -8.11 -15.03
N TYR A 571 10.88 -9.33 -15.51
CA TYR A 571 11.90 -10.38 -15.47
C TYR A 571 13.26 -9.91 -16.00
N GLN A 572 13.28 -9.23 -17.14
CA GLN A 572 14.55 -8.77 -17.74
C GLN A 572 15.22 -7.67 -16.93
N GLY A 573 14.43 -6.79 -16.30
CA GLY A 573 14.93 -5.76 -15.40
C GLY A 573 15.56 -6.37 -14.14
N VAL A 574 14.83 -7.26 -13.47
CA VAL A 574 15.31 -8.00 -12.31
C VAL A 574 16.56 -8.82 -12.64
N LYS A 575 16.54 -9.52 -13.77
CA LYS A 575 17.71 -10.28 -14.26
C LYS A 575 18.93 -9.38 -14.44
N ARG A 576 18.80 -8.21 -15.10
CA ARG A 576 19.90 -7.26 -15.25
C ARG A 576 20.46 -6.79 -13.90
N TYR A 577 19.58 -6.55 -12.92
CA TYR A 577 20.02 -6.16 -11.59
C TYR A 577 20.82 -7.29 -10.91
N VAL A 578 20.32 -8.52 -10.92
CA VAL A 578 21.02 -9.69 -10.36
C VAL A 578 22.37 -9.93 -11.06
N GLU A 579 22.41 -9.82 -12.40
CA GLU A 579 23.67 -9.94 -13.12
C GLU A 579 24.66 -8.79 -12.80
N PHE A 580 24.17 -7.57 -12.57
CA PHE A 580 25.02 -6.49 -12.04
C PHE A 580 25.62 -6.88 -10.69
N LEU A 581 24.82 -7.38 -9.74
CA LEU A 581 25.33 -7.86 -8.44
C LEU A 581 26.38 -8.96 -8.62
N ARG A 582 26.15 -9.89 -9.55
CA ARG A 582 27.09 -10.96 -9.88
C ARG A 582 28.45 -10.42 -10.32
N THR A 583 28.48 -9.32 -11.11
CA THR A 583 29.77 -8.68 -11.51
C THR A 583 30.52 -8.08 -10.31
N ARG A 584 29.87 -7.83 -9.19
CA ARG A 584 30.43 -7.26 -7.96
C ARG A 584 30.71 -8.31 -6.88
N ALA A 585 30.44 -9.58 -7.16
CA ALA A 585 30.53 -10.70 -6.23
C ALA A 585 31.66 -11.70 -6.62
N PRO A 586 32.94 -11.34 -6.52
CA PRO A 586 34.02 -12.28 -6.80
C PRO A 586 33.97 -13.47 -5.83
N GLY A 587 34.05 -14.69 -6.38
CA GLY A 587 33.89 -15.92 -5.58
C GLY A 587 32.50 -16.08 -4.97
N SER A 588 31.46 -15.55 -5.62
CA SER A 588 30.05 -15.59 -5.20
C SER A 588 29.75 -14.87 -3.89
N LEU A 589 30.64 -13.94 -3.46
CA LEU A 589 30.49 -13.13 -2.25
C LEU A 589 30.38 -11.65 -2.61
N LEU A 590 29.23 -11.07 -2.37
CA LEU A 590 29.03 -9.64 -2.51
C LEU A 590 29.65 -8.91 -1.32
N GLY A 591 30.51 -7.93 -1.56
CA GLY A 591 31.36 -7.32 -0.54
C GLY A 591 31.15 -5.82 -0.32
N TYR A 592 30.11 -5.19 -0.90
CA TYR A 592 29.82 -3.78 -0.64
C TYR A 592 28.49 -3.59 0.09
N SER A 593 28.43 -2.63 0.97
CA SER A 593 27.24 -2.16 1.67
C SER A 593 27.47 -0.72 2.07
N TYR A 594 26.39 0.05 2.17
CA TYR A 594 26.44 1.44 2.64
C TYR A 594 25.75 1.61 3.99
N TYR A 595 24.71 0.81 4.26
CA TYR A 595 23.84 1.01 5.41
C TYR A 595 23.84 -0.18 6.37
N GLY A 596 24.02 -1.42 5.89
CA GLY A 596 23.93 -2.62 6.72
C GLY A 596 22.55 -2.77 7.35
N ASP A 597 22.51 -3.17 8.63
CA ASP A 597 21.28 -3.18 9.43
C ASP A 597 21.05 -1.79 10.02
N TRP A 598 20.37 -0.92 9.26
CA TRP A 598 20.20 0.50 9.61
C TRP A 598 19.56 0.68 10.98
N VAL A 599 20.07 1.63 11.75
CA VAL A 599 19.66 2.01 13.10
C VAL A 599 19.73 0.87 14.13
N SER A 600 20.54 -0.16 13.87
CA SER A 600 20.78 -1.23 14.84
C SER A 600 21.48 -0.71 16.11
N ILE A 601 21.20 -1.34 17.24
CA ILE A 601 21.90 -1.08 18.50
C ILE A 601 23.27 -1.74 18.47
N LEU A 602 23.34 -2.98 18.00
CA LEU A 602 24.57 -3.70 17.74
C LEU A 602 24.84 -3.82 16.25
N HIS A 603 25.99 -3.37 15.83
CA HIS A 603 26.39 -3.38 14.42
C HIS A 603 26.59 -4.82 13.89
N THR A 604 25.91 -5.14 12.78
CA THR A 604 26.15 -6.35 11.98
C THR A 604 26.98 -5.98 10.75
N PRO A 605 28.00 -6.75 10.35
CA PRO A 605 28.80 -6.44 9.17
C PRO A 605 27.96 -6.30 7.91
N GLY A 606 28.05 -5.14 7.25
CA GLY A 606 27.23 -4.83 6.07
C GLY A 606 27.51 -5.73 4.87
N ASP A 607 28.75 -6.18 4.69
CA ASP A 607 29.11 -7.15 3.64
C ASP A 607 28.42 -8.52 3.84
N PHE A 608 28.20 -8.93 5.08
CA PHE A 608 27.38 -10.11 5.38
C PHE A 608 25.92 -9.89 5.01
N VAL A 609 25.34 -8.76 5.43
CA VAL A 609 23.94 -8.40 5.11
C VAL A 609 23.75 -8.42 3.59
N SER A 610 24.64 -7.76 2.83
CA SER A 610 24.59 -7.72 1.38
C SER A 610 24.72 -9.10 0.73
N ALA A 611 25.56 -9.98 1.27
CA ALA A 611 25.71 -11.35 0.76
C ALA A 611 24.43 -12.19 0.96
N CYS A 612 23.72 -11.99 2.09
CA CYS A 612 22.43 -12.61 2.35
C CYS A 612 21.35 -12.15 1.36
N TYR A 613 21.27 -10.85 1.08
CA TYR A 613 20.30 -10.33 0.13
C TYR A 613 20.65 -10.72 -1.31
N TYR A 614 21.93 -10.80 -1.68
CA TYR A 614 22.34 -11.33 -2.98
C TYR A 614 21.87 -12.79 -3.17
N TYR A 615 22.01 -13.62 -2.14
CA TYR A 615 21.47 -14.98 -2.17
C TYR A 615 19.95 -14.98 -2.37
N LEU A 616 19.22 -14.18 -1.60
CA LEU A 616 17.75 -14.06 -1.68
C LEU A 616 17.30 -13.61 -3.08
N ASP A 617 17.96 -12.61 -3.65
CA ASP A 617 17.64 -12.06 -4.98
C ASP A 617 17.84 -13.10 -6.09
N VAL A 618 18.91 -13.90 -6.00
CA VAL A 618 19.19 -14.97 -6.96
C VAL A 618 18.19 -16.11 -6.84
N ASP A 619 17.81 -16.50 -5.61
CA ASP A 619 16.84 -17.56 -5.37
C ASP A 619 15.45 -17.14 -5.87
N LEU A 620 15.02 -15.89 -5.57
CA LEU A 620 13.75 -15.35 -6.08
C LEU A 620 13.74 -15.26 -7.61
N LEU A 621 14.83 -14.84 -8.25
CA LEU A 621 14.94 -14.81 -9.72
C LEU A 621 14.83 -16.22 -10.31
N ALA A 622 15.41 -17.23 -9.68
CA ALA A 622 15.27 -18.64 -10.10
C ALA A 622 13.80 -19.08 -10.06
N ARG A 623 13.11 -18.81 -8.95
CA ARG A 623 11.66 -19.10 -8.79
C ARG A 623 10.80 -18.32 -9.79
N MET A 624 11.09 -17.02 -10.03
CA MET A 624 10.40 -16.25 -11.09
C MET A 624 10.56 -16.92 -12.45
N ALA A 625 11.79 -17.39 -12.78
CA ALA A 625 12.08 -18.10 -14.04
C ALA A 625 11.27 -19.39 -14.16
N GLU A 626 11.08 -20.14 -13.07
CA GLU A 626 10.22 -21.33 -13.04
C GLU A 626 8.77 -20.99 -13.36
N VAL A 627 8.19 -20.01 -12.66
CA VAL A 627 6.80 -19.59 -12.84
C VAL A 627 6.50 -19.17 -14.27
N ILE A 628 7.43 -18.44 -14.91
CA ILE A 628 7.24 -17.97 -16.29
C ILE A 628 7.78 -18.97 -17.35
N GLY A 629 8.23 -20.16 -16.94
CA GLY A 629 8.61 -21.25 -17.84
C GLY A 629 10.01 -21.10 -18.48
N ARG A 630 10.90 -20.29 -17.89
CA ARG A 630 12.29 -20.12 -18.35
C ARG A 630 13.23 -21.14 -17.69
N THR A 631 13.03 -22.41 -18.01
CA THR A 631 13.68 -23.55 -17.33
C THR A 631 15.22 -23.46 -17.32
N GLY A 632 15.85 -23.00 -18.41
CA GLY A 632 17.34 -22.86 -18.48
C GLY A 632 17.86 -21.77 -17.53
N ASP A 633 17.16 -20.63 -17.43
CA ASP A 633 17.48 -19.59 -16.46
C ASP A 633 17.24 -20.08 -15.02
N ALA A 634 16.12 -20.75 -14.76
CA ALA A 634 15.80 -21.32 -13.45
C ALA A 634 16.92 -22.24 -12.95
N GLN A 635 17.33 -23.20 -13.76
CA GLN A 635 18.42 -24.11 -13.43
C GLN A 635 19.73 -23.37 -13.14
N SER A 636 20.08 -22.36 -13.97
CA SER A 636 21.31 -21.59 -13.83
C SER A 636 21.33 -20.78 -12.54
N TYR A 637 20.19 -20.16 -12.18
CA TYR A 637 20.11 -19.34 -10.98
C TYR A 637 19.96 -20.17 -9.70
N HIS A 638 19.33 -21.34 -9.72
CA HIS A 638 19.37 -22.27 -8.60
C HIS A 638 20.80 -22.77 -8.33
N GLN A 639 21.56 -23.07 -9.41
CA GLN A 639 22.98 -23.39 -9.24
C GLN A 639 23.76 -22.24 -8.61
N LEU A 640 23.58 -21.00 -9.12
CA LEU A 640 24.25 -19.82 -8.57
C LEU A 640 23.86 -19.58 -7.10
N ALA A 641 22.58 -19.72 -6.74
CA ALA A 641 22.12 -19.62 -5.36
C ALA A 641 22.82 -20.65 -4.45
N GLY A 642 23.00 -21.90 -4.93
CA GLY A 642 23.77 -22.93 -4.24
C GLY A 642 25.24 -22.51 -4.03
N GLU A 643 25.89 -21.97 -5.05
CA GLU A 643 27.28 -21.48 -4.98
C GLU A 643 27.42 -20.32 -3.97
N ILE A 644 26.46 -19.38 -3.96
CA ILE A 644 26.42 -18.27 -2.99
C ILE A 644 26.24 -18.80 -1.58
N LYS A 645 25.28 -19.71 -1.38
CA LYS A 645 25.01 -20.34 -0.08
C LYS A 645 26.24 -21.03 0.49
N GLU A 646 26.98 -21.76 -0.35
CA GLU A 646 28.23 -22.41 0.05
C GLU A 646 29.30 -21.37 0.42
N ALA A 647 29.50 -20.34 -0.41
CA ALA A 647 30.50 -19.31 -0.16
C ALA A 647 30.20 -18.49 1.13
N VAL A 648 28.91 -18.13 1.36
CA VAL A 648 28.48 -17.44 2.58
C VAL A 648 28.73 -18.30 3.80
N ASN A 649 28.34 -19.58 3.78
CA ASN A 649 28.57 -20.49 4.89
C ASN A 649 30.05 -20.73 5.17
N GLN A 650 30.86 -20.84 4.11
CA GLN A 650 32.31 -21.02 4.26
C GLN A 650 32.97 -19.80 4.91
N LYS A 651 32.52 -18.58 4.58
CA LYS A 651 33.12 -17.35 5.09
C LYS A 651 32.60 -16.93 6.46
N TYR A 652 31.29 -17.05 6.68
CA TYR A 652 30.62 -16.38 7.80
C TYR A 652 30.07 -17.33 8.89
N LEU A 653 29.82 -18.61 8.60
CA LEU A 653 29.39 -19.56 9.63
C LEU A 653 30.61 -20.06 10.40
N ASP A 654 30.68 -19.77 11.69
CA ASP A 654 31.69 -20.36 12.57
C ASP A 654 31.24 -21.79 12.98
N PRO A 655 31.93 -22.84 12.51
CA PRO A 655 31.52 -24.22 12.83
C PRO A 655 31.74 -24.59 14.30
N ALA A 656 32.50 -23.80 15.07
CA ALA A 656 32.76 -24.06 16.49
C ALA A 656 31.68 -23.52 17.39
N THR A 657 31.16 -22.31 17.07
CA THR A 657 30.12 -21.65 17.85
C THR A 657 28.74 -21.82 17.24
N GLY A 658 28.63 -22.06 15.94
CA GLY A 658 27.39 -22.11 15.18
C GLY A 658 26.83 -20.73 14.84
N GLY A 659 27.55 -19.63 15.17
CA GLY A 659 27.10 -18.26 14.90
C GLY A 659 27.50 -17.76 13.50
N TYR A 660 26.77 -16.79 12.95
CA TYR A 660 27.11 -16.12 11.71
C TYR A 660 27.80 -14.79 11.96
N ALA A 661 28.77 -14.48 11.11
CA ALA A 661 29.53 -13.22 11.11
C ALA A 661 30.08 -12.86 12.51
N ASN A 662 29.53 -11.81 13.13
CA ASN A 662 29.88 -11.42 14.50
C ASN A 662 28.85 -11.87 15.56
N ASP A 663 28.03 -12.88 15.25
CA ASP A 663 27.09 -13.54 16.15
C ASP A 663 26.01 -12.61 16.75
N THR A 664 25.64 -11.53 16.04
CA THR A 664 24.52 -10.66 16.44
C THR A 664 23.16 -11.29 16.16
N GLN A 665 22.12 -10.78 16.81
CA GLN A 665 20.73 -11.19 16.56
C GLN A 665 20.39 -11.09 15.05
N THR A 666 20.73 -9.96 14.41
CA THR A 666 20.52 -9.77 12.97
C THR A 666 21.25 -10.79 12.14
N ALA A 667 22.52 -11.07 12.46
CA ALA A 667 23.31 -12.02 11.67
C ALA A 667 22.69 -13.41 11.67
N ASN A 668 22.33 -13.92 12.84
CA ASN A 668 21.74 -15.25 12.97
C ASN A 668 20.30 -15.32 12.42
N ALA A 669 19.47 -14.32 12.72
CA ALA A 669 18.08 -14.28 12.25
C ALA A 669 17.98 -14.12 10.73
N LEU A 670 18.80 -13.26 10.12
CA LEU A 670 18.83 -13.07 8.67
C LEU A 670 19.27 -14.36 7.96
N ALA A 671 20.34 -15.03 8.45
CA ALA A 671 20.77 -16.30 7.87
C ALA A 671 19.70 -17.39 7.94
N LEU A 672 18.98 -17.48 9.07
CA LEU A 672 17.84 -18.41 9.23
C LEU A 672 16.69 -18.05 8.28
N GLY A 673 16.27 -16.79 8.26
CA GLY A 673 15.09 -16.32 7.55
C GLY A 673 15.23 -16.37 6.03
N VAL A 674 16.43 -16.13 5.46
CA VAL A 674 16.65 -16.28 4.01
C VAL A 674 17.00 -17.71 3.58
N GLY A 675 17.08 -18.67 4.53
CA GLY A 675 17.34 -20.08 4.20
C GLY A 675 18.80 -20.43 3.91
N LEU A 676 19.75 -19.64 4.37
CA LEU A 676 21.19 -19.90 4.21
C LEU A 676 21.70 -21.03 5.12
N VAL A 677 21.12 -21.21 6.28
CA VAL A 677 21.62 -22.13 7.30
C VAL A 677 21.50 -23.60 6.87
N PRO A 678 22.58 -24.39 6.87
CA PRO A 678 22.49 -25.83 6.64
C PRO A 678 21.68 -26.53 7.74
N ASP A 679 20.89 -27.54 7.41
CA ASP A 679 20.00 -28.24 8.36
C ASP A 679 20.74 -28.72 9.62
N LYS A 680 21.93 -29.29 9.47
CA LYS A 680 22.78 -29.76 10.58
C LYS A 680 23.23 -28.64 11.53
N SER A 681 23.25 -27.39 11.09
CA SER A 681 23.69 -26.23 11.87
C SER A 681 22.53 -25.43 12.43
N ARG A 682 21.29 -25.67 11.97
CA ARG A 682 20.09 -24.90 12.32
C ARG A 682 19.89 -24.80 13.84
N GLY A 683 20.01 -25.93 14.56
CA GLY A 683 19.88 -25.94 16.03
C GLY A 683 20.92 -25.08 16.74
N GLY A 684 22.18 -25.07 16.27
CA GLY A 684 23.25 -24.24 16.84
C GLY A 684 23.02 -22.75 16.61
N VAL A 685 22.66 -22.36 15.38
CA VAL A 685 22.36 -20.97 15.02
C VAL A 685 21.16 -20.44 15.81
N THR A 686 20.09 -21.26 15.91
CA THR A 686 18.91 -20.92 16.74
C THR A 686 19.30 -20.80 18.21
N GLY A 687 20.13 -21.71 18.74
CA GLY A 687 20.62 -21.64 20.11
C GLY A 687 21.36 -20.33 20.39
N ASN A 688 22.26 -19.93 19.50
CA ASN A 688 22.99 -18.66 19.61
C ASN A 688 22.07 -17.44 19.60
N LEU A 689 21.05 -17.42 18.72
CA LEU A 689 20.06 -16.37 18.66
C LEU A 689 19.26 -16.27 19.99
N VAL A 690 18.83 -17.42 20.51
CA VAL A 690 18.11 -17.49 21.79
C VAL A 690 19.01 -17.05 22.96
N ASP A 691 20.23 -17.53 23.01
CA ASP A 691 21.19 -17.17 24.07
C ASP A 691 21.55 -15.68 24.07
N ASP A 692 21.69 -15.10 22.88
CA ASP A 692 21.93 -13.67 22.73
C ASP A 692 20.75 -12.86 23.24
N ILE A 693 19.54 -13.19 22.85
CA ILE A 693 18.33 -12.50 23.27
C ILE A 693 18.13 -12.63 24.79
N VAL A 694 18.15 -13.87 25.32
CA VAL A 694 17.76 -14.14 26.72
C VAL A 694 18.86 -13.76 27.70
N TYR A 695 20.11 -14.22 27.48
CA TYR A 695 21.16 -14.11 28.48
C TYR A 695 22.08 -12.92 28.29
N LYS A 696 22.31 -12.44 27.05
CA LYS A 696 23.17 -11.28 26.82
C LYS A 696 22.38 -9.97 26.83
N HIS A 697 21.10 -9.99 26.45
CA HIS A 697 20.31 -8.77 26.28
C HIS A 697 18.97 -8.76 26.99
N ASP A 698 18.77 -9.63 28.00
CA ASP A 698 17.61 -9.63 28.92
C ASP A 698 16.27 -9.53 28.16
N THR A 699 16.10 -10.38 27.15
CA THR A 699 14.94 -10.46 26.25
C THR A 699 14.63 -9.12 25.55
N HIS A 700 15.67 -8.48 25.01
CA HIS A 700 15.52 -7.27 24.19
C HIS A 700 16.15 -7.42 22.80
N LEU A 701 15.63 -6.65 21.86
CA LEU A 701 16.19 -6.54 20.52
C LEU A 701 17.46 -5.69 20.51
N THR A 702 18.43 -6.08 19.68
CA THR A 702 19.61 -5.26 19.38
C THR A 702 19.69 -4.88 17.91
N THR A 703 18.67 -5.24 17.15
CA THR A 703 18.60 -5.14 15.71
C THR A 703 18.25 -3.73 15.23
N GLY A 704 18.59 -3.44 13.98
CA GLY A 704 17.94 -2.43 13.16
C GLY A 704 16.70 -3.00 12.47
N PHE A 705 16.23 -2.31 11.43
CA PHE A 705 14.99 -2.69 10.78
C PHE A 705 15.10 -3.98 9.96
N ILE A 706 16.29 -4.30 9.40
CA ILE A 706 16.50 -5.56 8.70
C ILE A 706 16.39 -6.73 9.70
N GLY A 707 17.12 -6.67 10.79
CA GLY A 707 17.06 -7.72 11.80
C GLY A 707 15.66 -7.86 12.42
N ALA A 708 14.96 -6.75 12.64
CA ALA A 708 13.58 -6.75 13.17
C ALA A 708 12.60 -7.52 12.27
N LYS A 709 12.76 -7.44 10.92
CA LYS A 709 11.97 -8.23 9.96
C LYS A 709 12.13 -9.75 10.18
N PHE A 710 13.34 -10.21 10.50
CA PHE A 710 13.67 -11.64 10.49
C PHE A 710 13.67 -12.31 11.86
N VAL A 711 13.88 -11.58 12.97
CA VAL A 711 14.05 -12.20 14.30
C VAL A 711 12.82 -13.00 14.73
N LEU A 712 11.62 -12.41 14.68
CA LEU A 712 10.42 -13.06 15.17
C LEU A 712 9.99 -14.25 14.30
N PRO A 713 9.97 -14.13 12.95
CA PRO A 713 9.74 -15.29 12.09
C PRO A 713 10.76 -16.42 12.30
N ALA A 714 12.07 -16.11 12.36
CA ALA A 714 13.12 -17.11 12.55
C ALA A 714 12.98 -17.87 13.88
N LEU A 715 12.63 -17.17 14.96
CA LEU A 715 12.32 -17.81 16.25
C LEU A 715 11.10 -18.72 16.14
N SER A 716 10.01 -18.23 15.53
CA SER A 716 8.75 -18.97 15.41
C SER A 716 8.91 -20.23 14.55
N GLU A 717 9.59 -20.14 13.41
CA GLU A 717 9.92 -21.29 12.56
C GLU A 717 10.85 -22.30 13.23
N SER A 718 11.62 -21.84 14.22
CA SER A 718 12.51 -22.68 15.02
C SER A 718 11.84 -23.23 16.29
N GLY A 719 10.51 -23.06 16.43
CA GLY A 719 9.74 -23.55 17.58
C GLY A 719 9.85 -22.70 18.85
N ARG A 720 10.29 -21.42 18.72
CA ARG A 720 10.43 -20.47 19.82
C ARG A 720 9.50 -19.28 19.67
N SER A 721 8.24 -19.54 19.31
CA SER A 721 7.20 -18.49 19.26
C SER A 721 6.90 -17.88 20.64
N ASP A 722 7.17 -18.60 21.73
CA ASP A 722 7.19 -18.08 23.10
C ASP A 722 8.10 -16.85 23.22
N LEU A 723 9.36 -17.00 22.85
CA LEU A 723 10.35 -15.93 22.90
C LEU A 723 10.06 -14.80 21.92
N ALA A 724 9.55 -15.13 20.73
CA ALA A 724 9.11 -14.12 19.77
C ALA A 724 7.97 -13.25 20.34
N TYR A 725 7.02 -13.86 21.05
CA TYR A 725 5.93 -13.15 21.72
C TYR A 725 6.43 -12.28 22.89
N GLU A 726 7.36 -12.78 23.72
CA GLU A 726 7.99 -11.97 24.76
C GLU A 726 8.67 -10.73 24.20
N LEU A 727 9.43 -10.86 23.09
CA LEU A 727 10.04 -9.72 22.39
C LEU A 727 9.00 -8.72 21.87
N ALA A 728 7.93 -9.20 21.24
CA ALA A 728 6.87 -8.37 20.70
C ALA A 728 6.09 -7.59 21.76
N THR A 729 6.02 -8.14 22.98
CA THR A 729 5.27 -7.56 24.11
C THR A 729 6.16 -6.87 25.15
N GLN A 730 7.48 -6.83 24.91
CA GLN A 730 8.43 -6.13 25.77
C GLN A 730 8.07 -4.64 25.88
N THR A 731 8.16 -4.07 27.11
CA THR A 731 7.75 -2.68 27.38
C THR A 731 8.91 -1.77 27.77
N THR A 732 10.09 -2.33 28.04
CA THR A 732 11.30 -1.57 28.36
C THR A 732 12.15 -1.34 27.11
N TYR A 733 13.05 -0.36 27.12
CA TYR A 733 13.95 -0.02 26.02
C TYR A 733 14.99 -1.13 25.77
N PRO A 734 15.23 -1.51 24.53
CA PRO A 734 14.57 -1.13 23.28
C PRO A 734 13.40 -2.08 22.93
N SER A 735 12.24 -1.53 22.62
CA SER A 735 11.08 -2.31 22.21
C SER A 735 9.98 -1.42 21.59
N TRP A 736 9.03 -2.04 20.90
CA TRP A 736 7.81 -1.36 20.44
C TRP A 736 6.93 -0.89 21.61
N GLY A 737 6.84 -1.70 22.69
CA GLY A 737 6.08 -1.32 23.88
C GLY A 737 6.71 -0.13 24.62
N TYR A 738 8.04 0.07 24.54
CA TYR A 738 8.67 1.29 25.01
C TYR A 738 8.20 2.51 24.20
N MET A 739 8.13 2.45 22.85
CA MET A 739 7.60 3.56 22.04
C MET A 739 6.16 3.90 22.45
N ILE A 740 5.31 2.88 22.62
CA ILE A 740 3.92 3.03 23.08
C ILE A 740 3.89 3.70 24.47
N GLY A 741 4.71 3.24 25.41
CA GLY A 741 4.82 3.79 26.76
C GLY A 741 5.30 5.25 26.79
N GLN A 742 6.05 5.70 25.78
CA GLN A 742 6.47 7.10 25.59
C GLN A 742 5.41 7.95 24.86
N GLY A 743 4.25 7.40 24.52
CA GLY A 743 3.15 8.11 23.89
C GLY A 743 3.20 8.17 22.37
N ALA A 744 3.93 7.25 21.72
CA ALA A 744 3.93 7.09 20.27
C ALA A 744 2.52 6.80 19.75
N THR A 745 2.16 7.44 18.65
CA THR A 745 0.92 7.20 17.89
C THR A 745 1.21 6.69 16.47
N THR A 746 2.49 6.70 16.10
CA THR A 746 3.12 6.14 14.92
C THR A 746 4.43 5.45 15.32
N LEU A 747 5.01 4.62 14.46
CA LEU A 747 6.33 4.02 14.70
C LEU A 747 7.44 5.05 14.50
N TRP A 748 8.52 4.90 15.27
CA TRP A 748 9.67 5.77 15.16
C TRP A 748 10.76 5.15 14.29
N GLU A 749 11.60 6.00 13.70
CA GLU A 749 12.80 5.57 12.98
C GLU A 749 13.87 4.98 13.94
N LEU A 750 13.92 5.44 15.17
CA LEU A 750 14.88 4.98 16.20
C LEU A 750 14.16 4.26 17.32
N TRP A 751 14.80 3.24 17.89
CA TRP A 751 14.35 2.65 19.15
C TRP A 751 14.30 3.66 20.30
N GLN A 752 15.10 4.71 20.23
CA GLN A 752 15.26 5.73 21.27
C GLN A 752 14.28 6.89 21.08
N ASN A 753 13.69 7.36 22.19
CA ASN A 753 13.01 8.66 22.20
C ASN A 753 14.06 9.78 22.24
N LYS A 754 14.61 10.15 21.09
CA LYS A 754 15.58 11.24 20.94
C LYS A 754 14.88 12.57 20.71
N THR A 755 15.45 13.63 21.29
CA THR A 755 15.11 15.03 21.00
C THR A 755 16.40 15.79 20.68
N GLY A 756 16.27 16.96 20.04
CA GLY A 756 17.40 17.78 19.62
C GLY A 756 17.87 17.46 18.18
N PRO A 757 18.99 18.08 17.74
CA PRO A 757 19.42 18.04 16.33
C PRO A 757 19.76 16.65 15.77
N SER A 758 19.92 15.64 16.64
CA SER A 758 20.13 14.24 16.23
C SER A 758 18.86 13.40 16.26
N MET A 759 17.70 14.02 16.44
CA MET A 759 16.40 13.40 16.38
C MET A 759 16.08 12.99 14.92
N ASN A 760 15.52 11.81 14.76
CA ASN A 760 15.02 11.29 13.49
C ASN A 760 13.47 11.39 13.47
N SER A 761 12.83 10.83 12.44
CA SER A 761 11.37 10.82 12.32
C SER A 761 10.69 10.04 13.45
N GLN A 762 9.55 10.54 13.91
CA GLN A 762 8.63 9.80 14.77
C GLN A 762 7.43 9.24 14.01
N ASP A 763 7.49 9.27 12.68
CA ASP A 763 6.56 8.60 11.77
C ASP A 763 7.34 7.90 10.65
N HIS A 764 7.68 6.62 10.86
CA HIS A 764 8.54 5.87 9.96
C HIS A 764 8.12 4.40 9.95
N ALA A 765 7.72 3.87 8.80
CA ALA A 765 7.06 2.56 8.73
C ALA A 765 7.99 1.35 8.95
N MET A 766 9.32 1.50 8.80
CA MET A 766 10.26 0.38 8.65
C MET A 766 10.26 -0.67 9.77
N PHE A 767 9.98 -0.29 11.03
CA PHE A 767 9.80 -1.25 12.13
C PHE A 767 8.42 -1.92 12.17
N GLY A 768 7.55 -1.61 11.19
CA GLY A 768 6.21 -2.19 11.04
C GLY A 768 6.19 -3.60 10.46
N SER A 769 7.33 -4.10 9.95
CA SER A 769 7.45 -5.46 9.39
C SER A 769 6.94 -6.57 10.31
N ILE A 770 6.94 -6.36 11.63
CA ILE A 770 6.34 -7.28 12.61
C ILE A 770 4.84 -7.50 12.36
N GLY A 771 4.13 -6.59 11.69
CA GLY A 771 2.72 -6.73 11.34
C GLY A 771 2.44 -8.00 10.52
N ALA A 772 3.33 -8.39 9.63
CA ALA A 772 3.20 -9.64 8.88
C ALA A 772 3.21 -10.87 9.81
N TRP A 773 4.07 -10.88 10.85
CA TRP A 773 4.13 -11.96 11.84
C TRP A 773 2.81 -12.09 12.63
N PHE A 774 2.06 -11.01 12.84
CA PHE A 774 0.75 -11.08 13.51
C PHE A 774 -0.24 -11.93 12.73
N TYR A 775 -0.32 -11.72 11.40
CA TYR A 775 -1.20 -12.51 10.53
C TYR A 775 -0.68 -13.93 10.33
N GLN A 776 0.62 -14.06 10.02
CA GLN A 776 1.22 -15.34 9.62
C GLN A 776 1.40 -16.30 10.80
N THR A 777 1.74 -15.78 12.00
CA THR A 777 2.06 -16.61 13.16
C THR A 777 0.94 -16.61 14.20
N LEU A 778 0.51 -15.44 14.69
CA LEU A 778 -0.48 -15.40 15.77
C LEU A 778 -1.89 -15.77 15.31
N ALA A 779 -2.32 -15.25 14.15
CA ALA A 779 -3.56 -15.68 13.52
C ALA A 779 -3.38 -16.96 12.69
N GLY A 780 -2.14 -17.26 12.24
CA GLY A 780 -1.76 -18.47 11.53
C GLY A 780 -2.14 -18.50 10.07
N ILE A 781 -2.37 -17.36 9.41
CA ILE A 781 -2.76 -17.29 8.00
C ILE A 781 -1.50 -17.32 7.12
N GLN A 782 -1.28 -18.44 6.44
CA GLN A 782 -0.13 -18.65 5.56
C GLN A 782 -0.57 -19.27 4.23
N MET A 783 0.25 -19.18 3.21
CA MET A 783 0.12 -19.94 1.97
C MET A 783 1.01 -21.19 2.04
N ALA A 784 0.54 -22.26 1.44
CA ALA A 784 1.35 -23.48 1.29
C ALA A 784 2.54 -23.20 0.34
N ASP A 785 3.63 -23.94 0.53
CA ASP A 785 4.81 -23.82 -0.32
C ASP A 785 4.46 -23.98 -1.80
N GLY A 786 4.95 -23.04 -2.61
CA GLY A 786 4.69 -22.99 -4.06
C GLY A 786 3.29 -22.50 -4.45
N SER A 787 2.43 -22.17 -3.47
CA SER A 787 1.12 -21.57 -3.73
C SER A 787 1.22 -20.08 -3.99
N ALA A 788 0.26 -19.55 -4.74
CA ALA A 788 0.10 -18.10 -4.95
C ALA A 788 -1.36 -17.69 -4.82
N ALA A 789 -1.58 -16.40 -4.57
CA ALA A 789 -2.90 -15.78 -4.48
C ALA A 789 -3.86 -16.50 -3.51
N TYR A 790 -3.36 -17.02 -2.41
CA TYR A 790 -4.14 -17.72 -1.38
C TYR A 790 -4.93 -18.93 -1.88
N ARG A 791 -4.45 -19.59 -2.94
CA ARG A 791 -5.12 -20.78 -3.51
C ARG A 791 -5.05 -21.99 -2.58
N HIS A 792 -3.86 -22.28 -2.04
CA HIS A 792 -3.64 -23.35 -1.07
C HIS A 792 -3.14 -22.72 0.23
N LEU A 793 -3.93 -22.83 1.27
CA LEU A 793 -3.71 -22.18 2.56
C LEU A 793 -3.16 -23.15 3.60
N VAL A 794 -2.41 -22.59 4.53
CA VAL A 794 -2.09 -23.22 5.82
C VAL A 794 -2.61 -22.30 6.92
N ILE A 795 -3.58 -22.76 7.68
CA ILE A 795 -4.09 -22.05 8.85
C ILE A 795 -3.56 -22.75 10.09
N ALA A 796 -2.50 -22.18 10.70
CA ALA A 796 -1.75 -22.79 11.77
C ALA A 796 -1.34 -21.78 12.86
N PRO A 797 -2.31 -21.31 13.67
CA PRO A 797 -2.02 -20.29 14.69
C PRO A 797 -1.09 -20.82 15.77
N GLN A 798 -0.17 -19.97 16.24
CA GLN A 798 0.70 -20.24 17.37
C GLN A 798 0.08 -19.65 18.65
N MET A 799 -0.33 -20.53 19.57
CA MET A 799 -0.98 -20.16 20.84
C MET A 799 0.07 -20.08 21.95
N VAL A 800 0.63 -18.90 22.13
CA VAL A 800 1.81 -18.66 22.97
C VAL A 800 1.46 -18.09 24.34
N GLU A 801 2.26 -18.41 25.36
CA GLU A 801 2.28 -17.84 26.71
C GLU A 801 0.87 -17.54 27.28
N ASP A 802 0.61 -16.27 27.67
CA ASP A 802 -0.67 -15.80 28.23
C ASP A 802 -1.67 -15.34 27.18
N LEU A 803 -1.34 -15.41 25.90
CA LEU A 803 -2.24 -15.01 24.80
C LEU A 803 -3.45 -15.93 24.76
N ARG A 804 -4.65 -15.38 25.03
CA ARG A 804 -5.90 -16.14 25.14
C ARG A 804 -6.69 -16.19 23.84
N SER A 805 -6.47 -15.25 22.93
CA SER A 805 -7.09 -15.19 21.62
C SER A 805 -6.29 -14.33 20.67
N ALA A 806 -6.38 -14.67 19.39
CA ALA A 806 -5.99 -13.79 18.28
C ALA A 806 -6.92 -14.03 17.09
N SER A 807 -7.05 -13.02 16.25
CA SER A 807 -7.79 -13.09 14.99
C SER A 807 -7.08 -12.28 13.92
N GLY A 808 -7.10 -12.81 12.70
CA GLY A 808 -6.65 -12.14 11.49
C GLY A 808 -7.64 -12.36 10.36
N SER A 809 -7.82 -11.37 9.51
CA SER A 809 -8.58 -11.49 8.28
C SER A 809 -7.93 -10.68 7.17
N ILE A 810 -7.97 -11.19 5.94
CA ILE A 810 -7.44 -10.53 4.75
C ILE A 810 -8.45 -10.70 3.62
N GLN A 811 -8.90 -9.57 3.04
CA GLN A 811 -9.70 -9.57 1.83
C GLN A 811 -8.76 -9.73 0.63
N THR A 812 -8.77 -10.89 0.01
CA THR A 812 -7.93 -11.23 -1.14
C THR A 812 -8.72 -11.11 -2.45
N LEU A 813 -8.05 -11.22 -3.60
CA LEU A 813 -8.72 -11.30 -4.90
C LEU A 813 -9.62 -12.54 -5.06
N ARG A 814 -9.47 -13.56 -4.19
CA ARG A 814 -10.32 -14.75 -4.16
C ARG A 814 -11.52 -14.64 -3.21
N GLY A 815 -11.51 -13.64 -2.35
CA GLY A 815 -12.44 -13.45 -1.24
C GLY A 815 -11.73 -13.41 0.10
N THR A 816 -12.48 -13.48 1.19
CA THR A 816 -11.95 -13.34 2.54
C THR A 816 -11.26 -14.61 3.02
N VAL A 817 -10.00 -14.47 3.46
CA VAL A 817 -9.30 -15.46 4.30
C VAL A 817 -9.38 -14.97 5.74
N ALA A 818 -9.82 -15.80 6.68
CA ALA A 818 -9.86 -15.43 8.09
C ALA A 818 -9.51 -16.61 9.00
N SER A 819 -8.89 -16.28 10.12
CA SER A 819 -8.59 -17.20 11.22
C SER A 819 -8.77 -16.46 12.53
N ALA A 820 -9.61 -17.00 13.41
CA ALA A 820 -9.80 -16.49 14.76
C ALA A 820 -9.79 -17.65 15.73
N TRP A 821 -9.10 -17.53 16.84
CA TRP A 821 -9.06 -18.56 17.87
C TRP A 821 -9.17 -17.97 19.28
N SER A 822 -9.67 -18.79 20.18
CA SER A 822 -9.68 -18.53 21.62
C SER A 822 -9.41 -19.80 22.39
N ARG A 823 -8.70 -19.69 23.52
CA ARG A 823 -8.42 -20.82 24.42
C ARG A 823 -8.87 -20.56 25.85
N ALA A 824 -9.36 -21.62 26.48
CA ALA A 824 -9.65 -21.73 27.88
C ALA A 824 -9.19 -23.13 28.38
N PRO A 825 -9.04 -23.37 29.70
CA PRO A 825 -8.64 -24.68 30.18
C PRO A 825 -9.51 -25.82 29.63
N GLY A 826 -8.87 -26.78 28.98
CA GLY A 826 -9.54 -27.95 28.37
C GLY A 826 -10.34 -27.65 27.10
N ARG A 827 -10.26 -26.43 26.53
CA ARG A 827 -11.04 -26.04 25.36
C ARG A 827 -10.33 -25.04 24.47
N ILE A 828 -10.31 -25.32 23.18
CA ILE A 828 -9.89 -24.39 22.12
C ILE A 828 -11.04 -24.25 21.12
N SER A 829 -11.37 -23.01 20.76
CA SER A 829 -12.34 -22.70 19.70
C SER A 829 -11.62 -21.98 18.57
N MET A 830 -11.97 -22.31 17.32
CA MET A 830 -11.30 -21.74 16.14
C MET A 830 -12.33 -21.54 15.02
N GLU A 831 -12.39 -20.31 14.49
CA GLU A 831 -13.21 -19.93 13.33
C GLU A 831 -12.31 -19.70 12.13
N VAL A 832 -12.64 -20.31 10.99
CA VAL A 832 -11.83 -20.22 9.76
C VAL A 832 -12.73 -19.92 8.58
N ALA A 833 -12.29 -18.99 7.72
CA ALA A 833 -12.90 -18.74 6.42
C ALA A 833 -11.90 -19.05 5.30
N VAL A 834 -12.31 -19.86 4.35
CA VAL A 834 -11.55 -20.28 3.16
C VAL A 834 -12.32 -19.83 1.91
N PRO A 835 -11.75 -19.00 1.03
CA PRO A 835 -12.44 -18.50 -0.16
C PRO A 835 -12.81 -19.60 -1.15
N VAL A 836 -13.80 -19.35 -2.00
CA VAL A 836 -14.19 -20.24 -3.10
C VAL A 836 -13.01 -20.50 -4.04
N GLY A 837 -12.79 -21.77 -4.38
CA GLY A 837 -11.64 -22.18 -5.21
C GLY A 837 -10.30 -22.17 -4.49
N SER A 838 -10.32 -22.04 -3.17
CA SER A 838 -9.17 -22.28 -2.30
C SER A 838 -9.42 -23.51 -1.43
N ASP A 839 -8.34 -24.10 -0.94
CA ASP A 839 -8.35 -25.13 0.08
C ASP A 839 -7.39 -24.77 1.22
N ALA A 840 -7.57 -25.41 2.37
CA ALA A 840 -6.78 -25.14 3.54
C ALA A 840 -6.39 -26.42 4.31
N ARG A 841 -5.14 -26.46 4.70
CA ARG A 841 -4.66 -27.33 5.77
C ARG A 841 -4.78 -26.57 7.10
N ILE A 842 -5.78 -26.92 7.89
CA ILE A 842 -6.10 -26.25 9.17
C ILE A 842 -5.48 -27.06 10.30
N VAL A 843 -4.56 -26.46 11.04
CA VAL A 843 -3.94 -27.04 12.23
C VAL A 843 -4.67 -26.51 13.45
N ILE A 844 -5.30 -27.39 14.20
CA ILE A 844 -5.97 -27.08 15.47
C ILE A 844 -4.99 -27.49 16.59
N PRO A 845 -4.25 -26.53 17.17
CA PRO A 845 -3.27 -26.84 18.20
C PRO A 845 -3.96 -27.44 19.44
N ARG A 846 -3.25 -28.30 20.16
CA ARG A 846 -3.67 -28.75 21.48
C ARG A 846 -2.77 -28.22 22.57
N ASP A 847 -3.29 -28.06 23.76
CA ASP A 847 -2.46 -27.91 24.95
C ASP A 847 -1.79 -29.28 25.22
N GLU A 848 -0.48 -29.30 25.49
CA GLU A 848 0.28 -30.53 25.77
C GLU A 848 -0.32 -31.35 26.93
N GLN A 849 -1.02 -30.70 27.85
CA GLN A 849 -1.69 -31.33 28.99
C GLN A 849 -3.00 -32.05 28.62
N MET A 850 -3.57 -31.75 27.44
CA MET A 850 -4.83 -32.36 27.01
C MET A 850 -4.61 -33.81 26.57
N THR A 851 -5.38 -34.70 27.17
CA THR A 851 -5.51 -36.10 26.78
C THR A 851 -6.91 -36.35 26.22
N SER A 852 -7.12 -37.46 25.54
CA SER A 852 -8.46 -37.88 25.05
C SER A 852 -9.18 -36.76 24.24
N ILE A 853 -8.45 -36.13 23.31
CA ILE A 853 -8.97 -34.98 22.54
C ILE A 853 -10.13 -35.39 21.60
N THR A 854 -11.13 -34.52 21.53
CA THR A 854 -12.22 -34.54 20.56
C THR A 854 -12.29 -33.19 19.84
N VAL A 855 -12.42 -33.19 18.51
CA VAL A 855 -12.70 -31.99 17.72
C VAL A 855 -14.07 -32.10 17.12
N GLN A 856 -14.87 -31.07 17.35
CA GLN A 856 -16.16 -30.87 16.70
C GLN A 856 -16.06 -29.71 15.71
N GLU A 857 -16.75 -29.83 14.59
CA GLU A 857 -17.02 -28.75 13.65
C GLU A 857 -18.52 -28.48 13.63
N SER A 858 -18.94 -27.24 13.91
CA SER A 858 -20.36 -26.86 14.00
C SER A 858 -21.21 -27.80 14.89
N GLY A 859 -20.60 -28.37 15.93
CA GLY A 859 -21.23 -29.31 16.85
C GLY A 859 -21.22 -30.78 16.42
N HIS A 860 -20.70 -31.11 15.24
CA HIS A 860 -20.53 -32.47 14.74
C HIS A 860 -19.10 -32.95 14.99
N PRO A 861 -18.86 -34.17 15.48
CA PRO A 861 -17.51 -34.66 15.72
C PRO A 861 -16.78 -34.90 14.41
N VAL A 862 -15.63 -34.28 14.22
CA VAL A 862 -14.68 -34.47 13.10
C VAL A 862 -13.54 -35.40 13.51
N TRP A 863 -13.09 -35.30 14.75
CA TRP A 863 -12.04 -36.15 15.31
C TRP A 863 -12.43 -36.63 16.70
N SER A 864 -12.46 -37.94 16.88
CA SER A 864 -12.80 -38.59 18.16
C SER A 864 -12.13 -39.94 18.29
N HIS A 865 -11.70 -40.33 19.51
CA HIS A 865 -11.08 -41.60 19.82
C HIS A 865 -9.87 -41.97 18.92
N GLY A 866 -9.12 -40.97 18.45
CA GLY A 866 -7.97 -41.16 17.59
C GLY A 866 -8.29 -41.42 16.11
N HIS A 867 -9.52 -41.16 15.68
CA HIS A 867 -9.98 -41.39 14.30
C HIS A 867 -10.75 -40.20 13.74
N TYR A 868 -10.64 -40.00 12.43
CA TYR A 868 -11.51 -39.12 11.64
C TYR A 868 -12.91 -39.73 11.56
N THR A 869 -13.92 -38.98 11.88
CA THR A 869 -15.32 -39.39 11.90
C THR A 869 -16.08 -38.65 10.79
N ALA A 870 -15.85 -39.05 9.55
CA ALA A 870 -16.34 -38.31 8.39
C ALA A 870 -17.84 -38.21 8.29
N ASP A 871 -18.32 -36.99 7.88
CA ASP A 871 -19.46 -36.69 6.98
C ASP A 871 -19.77 -35.17 6.95
N ASP A 872 -18.82 -34.30 7.34
CA ASP A 872 -19.03 -32.87 7.23
C ASP A 872 -18.70 -32.35 5.82
N PRO A 873 -19.63 -31.65 5.16
CA PRO A 873 -19.37 -31.05 3.85
C PRO A 873 -18.14 -30.15 3.87
N GLY A 874 -17.26 -30.30 2.85
CA GLY A 874 -16.04 -29.51 2.70
C GLY A 874 -14.82 -30.01 3.46
N ILE A 875 -14.96 -30.96 4.41
CA ILE A 875 -13.83 -31.61 5.09
C ILE A 875 -13.54 -32.95 4.45
N THR A 876 -12.30 -33.17 4.02
CA THR A 876 -11.90 -34.40 3.33
C THR A 876 -11.09 -35.36 4.19
N GLU A 877 -10.41 -34.85 5.19
CA GLU A 877 -9.52 -35.66 6.05
C GLU A 877 -9.26 -34.92 7.39
N ALA A 878 -9.03 -35.73 8.45
CA ALA A 878 -8.42 -35.23 9.69
C ALA A 878 -7.39 -36.24 10.19
N THR A 879 -6.21 -35.75 10.61
CA THR A 879 -5.07 -36.56 11.08
C THR A 879 -4.38 -35.86 12.27
N LEU A 880 -3.43 -36.56 12.91
CA LEU A 880 -2.53 -35.95 13.90
C LEU A 880 -1.18 -35.65 13.23
N ASN A 881 -0.64 -34.46 13.53
CA ASN A 881 0.77 -34.18 13.22
C ASN A 881 1.72 -34.77 14.28
N GLN A 882 3.02 -34.61 14.09
CA GLN A 882 4.06 -35.07 15.01
C GLN A 882 4.00 -34.46 16.41
N HIS A 883 3.33 -33.32 16.58
CA HIS A 883 3.10 -32.62 17.85
C HIS A 883 1.79 -33.05 18.52
N GLY A 884 1.00 -33.86 17.84
CA GLY A 884 -0.30 -34.33 18.33
C GLY A 884 -1.44 -33.34 18.10
N ASP A 885 -1.25 -32.31 17.30
CA ASP A 885 -2.32 -31.40 16.90
C ASP A 885 -3.20 -32.05 15.85
N VAL A 886 -4.49 -31.70 15.83
CA VAL A 886 -5.40 -32.21 14.81
C VAL A 886 -5.25 -31.36 13.54
N VAL A 887 -4.94 -32.00 12.44
CA VAL A 887 -4.79 -31.36 11.11
C VAL A 887 -5.99 -31.76 10.26
N VAL A 888 -6.76 -30.79 9.83
CA VAL A 888 -7.95 -30.94 9.00
C VAL A 888 -7.66 -30.43 7.59
N GLN A 889 -8.02 -31.22 6.56
CA GLN A 889 -8.03 -30.80 5.17
C GLN A 889 -9.43 -30.31 4.82
N ALA A 890 -9.56 -29.05 4.47
CA ALA A 890 -10.84 -28.41 4.18
C ALA A 890 -10.82 -27.66 2.84
N GLY A 891 -11.91 -27.74 2.10
CA GLY A 891 -12.17 -26.88 0.93
C GLY A 891 -12.66 -25.50 1.34
N SER A 892 -13.21 -24.75 0.37
CA SER A 892 -13.82 -23.45 0.64
C SER A 892 -14.97 -23.53 1.65
N GLY A 893 -15.20 -22.44 2.39
CA GLY A 893 -16.32 -22.33 3.34
C GLY A 893 -15.96 -21.68 4.65
N HIS A 894 -16.94 -21.64 5.54
CA HIS A 894 -16.78 -21.21 6.93
C HIS A 894 -16.85 -22.40 7.87
N TYR A 895 -15.89 -22.50 8.78
CA TYR A 895 -15.73 -23.61 9.71
C TYR A 895 -15.60 -23.10 11.14
N SER A 896 -16.29 -23.78 12.07
CA SER A 896 -16.29 -23.48 13.50
C SER A 896 -15.84 -24.71 14.28
N PHE A 897 -14.55 -24.79 14.58
CA PHE A 897 -13.96 -25.90 15.30
C PHE A 897 -13.95 -25.67 16.81
N VAL A 898 -14.23 -26.73 17.54
CA VAL A 898 -14.09 -26.78 19.00
C VAL A 898 -13.30 -28.04 19.37
N LEU A 899 -12.09 -27.86 19.87
CA LEU A 899 -11.30 -28.92 20.47
C LEU A 899 -11.54 -28.94 21.97
N THR A 900 -11.87 -30.11 22.51
CA THR A 900 -11.96 -30.37 23.95
C THR A 900 -11.06 -31.56 24.33
N GLY A 901 -10.45 -31.53 25.51
CA GLY A 901 -9.63 -32.60 26.06
C GLY A 901 -9.70 -32.62 27.58
N GLU A 902 -9.40 -33.78 28.19
CA GLU A 902 -9.30 -33.96 29.63
C GLU A 902 -7.91 -33.60 30.15
#